data_1fe4e4884665ef4f7a95476e05a02cc8
#
_entry.id   1fe4e4884665ef4f7a95476e05a02cc8
#
_cell.length_a   1.000
_cell.length_b   1.000
_cell.length_c   1.000
_cell.angle_alpha   90.00
_cell.angle_beta   90.00
_cell.angle_gamma   90.00
#
_symmetry.space_group_name_H-M   'P 1'
#
loop_
_entity.id
_entity.type
_entity.pdbx_description
1 polymer ?
#
loop_
_entity_poly.entity_id
_entity_poly.type
_entity_poly.pdbx_seq_one_letter_code
_entity_poly.pdbx_strand_id
1 'polypeptide(L)'
;MRLSGVVTAMIVCANLLAGNPDSGKIREQATACFAAQGADAEAIRALENQQPDGSWKDINYAHKGRGSWAPRTHHDRARILAAAYRRNGSALYGKPEARDAAIRALEYWAQHDFTSPNWWHQSIGTPMGLCEAVILLGDECPAPLREKLRPILDRSQPGMTAQNRVWLAGVELLKGVIYDKPEWIKEGAATIVEELHVAAPGGEGIQPDWSFHQHGPQLQFGNYGLAFFTEMTKWITILHGTPYEFPAEKIAILNSYYDNGIRWVLFNRQMDFSACGRQISPGQPQKKYRSAVSTINRLNRTLGVPGEVTANDLRFSGSRYFPNSDFYVQRNGAECYWSVKMTSPRTVPSETVNSENQLGRLTGHGATVFMSGENELADIGGVWDWRKIPGVTSVQDDSSLLCKDPGLRNRLDWVGGVSDGELGFCAMDFDNGEVAAKKSCFFFGPEMIAVGSGIRSDSDAPVVTTAAQYRSDETVQNLENGQVVGSGDFAVRLLGGNCAEIAVDSSEKQGDWKRVTDALPGKPVKARIFTYTLDHGVKPKDGSYAYQVMFLPQNDICSGKLLSTGSKHIHAVAGKDAVMAAFYEPGVVTLPEGGTLEAKQPALVMLRNRRIYAADPGQKLKFLELSLSGKPYRITFPEGPAAGDTVSVPF
;
A
#
# COMPACT_ATOMS: atom_id res chain seq x y z
N MET A 1 6.50 -60.17 39.25
CA MET A 1 5.47 -59.43 38.49
C MET A 1 5.00 -58.21 39.28
N ARG A 2 5.89 -57.30 39.72
CA ARG A 2 5.57 -56.05 40.44
C ARG A 2 6.63 -54.92 40.25
N LEU A 3 7.48 -54.99 39.24
CA LEU A 3 8.48 -53.94 38.97
C LEU A 3 8.22 -53.14 37.67
N SER A 4 7.31 -53.57 36.78
CA SER A 4 7.05 -52.87 35.52
C SER A 4 6.00 -51.73 35.62
N GLY A 5 5.16 -51.75 36.69
CA GLY A 5 4.11 -50.71 36.86
C GLY A 5 4.61 -49.37 37.45
N VAL A 6 5.70 -49.40 38.20
CA VAL A 6 6.26 -48.20 38.85
C VAL A 6 7.10 -47.38 37.89
N VAL A 7 7.79 -48.01 36.96
CA VAL A 7 8.61 -47.33 35.95
C VAL A 7 7.72 -46.61 34.91
N THR A 8 6.60 -47.22 34.52
CA THR A 8 5.66 -46.61 33.56
C THR A 8 4.93 -45.44 34.18
N ALA A 9 4.58 -45.49 35.49
CA ALA A 9 3.96 -44.33 36.16
C ALA A 9 4.93 -43.18 36.39
N MET A 10 6.22 -43.42 36.65
CA MET A 10 7.23 -42.37 36.77
C MET A 10 7.57 -41.72 35.42
N ILE A 11 7.56 -42.45 34.30
CA ILE A 11 7.79 -41.88 32.96
C ILE A 11 6.57 -41.04 32.53
N VAL A 12 5.35 -41.45 32.86
CA VAL A 12 4.14 -40.67 32.59
C VAL A 12 4.07 -39.43 33.47
N CYS A 13 4.47 -39.49 34.75
CA CYS A 13 4.53 -38.30 35.61
C CYS A 13 5.70 -37.37 35.25
N ALA A 14 6.84 -37.87 34.79
CA ALA A 14 7.94 -37.02 34.33
C ALA A 14 7.60 -36.27 33.02
N ASN A 15 6.81 -36.89 32.13
CA ASN A 15 6.30 -36.21 30.92
C ASN A 15 5.16 -35.23 31.19
N LEU A 16 4.47 -35.32 32.32
CA LEU A 16 3.45 -34.38 32.78
C LEU A 16 4.05 -33.15 33.50
N LEU A 17 5.33 -33.21 33.89
CA LEU A 17 6.08 -32.10 34.52
C LEU A 17 7.05 -31.41 33.52
N ALA A 18 7.40 -32.04 32.42
CA ALA A 18 8.08 -31.41 31.30
C ALA A 18 6.98 -30.82 30.39
N GLY A 19 6.80 -29.50 30.42
CA GLY A 19 5.93 -28.81 29.47
C GLY A 19 6.19 -29.29 28.04
N ASN A 20 5.18 -29.26 27.19
CA ASN A 20 5.31 -29.69 25.79
C ASN A 20 6.57 -29.04 25.17
N PRO A 21 7.59 -29.79 24.76
CA PRO A 21 8.87 -29.23 24.26
C PRO A 21 8.66 -28.26 23.09
N ASP A 22 7.61 -28.42 22.30
CA ASP A 22 7.24 -27.51 21.20
C ASP A 22 6.74 -26.16 21.72
N SER A 23 5.96 -26.13 22.80
CA SER A 23 5.51 -24.90 23.47
C SER A 23 6.70 -24.11 24.05
N GLY A 24 7.70 -24.82 24.60
CA GLY A 24 8.93 -24.21 25.10
C GLY A 24 9.74 -23.51 24.01
N LYS A 25 9.95 -24.18 22.88
CA LYS A 25 10.67 -23.60 21.73
C LYS A 25 9.94 -22.39 21.14
N ILE A 26 8.61 -22.46 20.96
CA ILE A 26 7.80 -21.33 20.49
C ILE A 26 7.90 -20.15 21.46
N ARG A 27 7.83 -20.38 22.77
CA ARG A 27 8.00 -19.35 23.80
C ARG A 27 9.37 -18.66 23.69
N GLU A 28 10.44 -19.44 23.55
CA GLU A 28 11.80 -18.91 23.40
C GLU A 28 11.93 -18.04 22.15
N GLN A 29 11.49 -18.53 20.99
CA GLN A 29 11.54 -17.79 19.72
C GLN A 29 10.65 -16.55 19.72
N ALA A 30 9.45 -16.61 20.32
CA ALA A 30 8.57 -15.46 20.51
C ALA A 30 9.23 -14.41 21.42
N THR A 31 9.81 -14.83 22.55
CA THR A 31 10.54 -13.93 23.45
C THR A 31 11.70 -13.24 22.73
N ALA A 32 12.52 -13.98 21.97
CA ALA A 32 13.61 -13.39 21.19
C ALA A 32 13.10 -12.41 20.13
N CYS A 33 12.02 -12.77 19.42
CA CYS A 33 11.41 -11.93 18.39
C CYS A 33 10.85 -10.62 18.97
N PHE A 34 10.18 -10.68 20.11
CA PHE A 34 9.57 -9.50 20.76
C PHE A 34 10.64 -8.64 21.48
N ALA A 35 11.64 -9.25 22.11
CA ALA A 35 12.73 -8.53 22.76
C ALA A 35 13.57 -7.71 21.77
N ALA A 36 13.67 -8.14 20.51
CA ALA A 36 14.37 -7.40 19.45
C ALA A 36 13.67 -6.07 19.05
N GLN A 37 12.45 -5.84 19.51
CA GLN A 37 11.66 -4.65 19.17
C GLN A 37 11.82 -3.54 20.22
N GLY A 38 11.76 -2.29 19.77
CA GLY A 38 11.82 -1.10 20.62
C GLY A 38 13.24 -0.58 20.85
N ALA A 39 13.34 0.67 21.29
CA ALA A 39 14.59 1.37 21.58
C ALA A 39 14.78 1.55 23.09
N ASP A 40 16.03 1.45 23.55
CA ASP A 40 16.37 1.66 24.97
C ASP A 40 15.95 3.03 25.48
N ALA A 41 16.12 4.08 24.66
CA ALA A 41 15.72 5.43 25.04
C ALA A 41 14.21 5.56 25.33
N GLU A 42 13.37 4.78 24.65
CA GLU A 42 11.91 4.75 24.92
C GLU A 42 11.61 3.99 26.22
N ALA A 43 12.29 2.87 26.45
CA ALA A 43 12.15 2.09 27.67
C ALA A 43 12.61 2.88 28.91
N ILE A 44 13.75 3.57 28.83
CA ILE A 44 14.26 4.41 29.91
C ILE A 44 13.27 5.54 30.22
N ARG A 45 12.80 6.26 29.19
CA ARG A 45 11.77 7.32 29.38
C ARG A 45 10.48 6.77 29.98
N ALA A 46 10.05 5.58 29.56
CA ALA A 46 8.86 4.93 30.11
C ALA A 46 9.05 4.60 31.59
N LEU A 47 10.23 4.09 31.98
CA LEU A 47 10.58 3.77 33.36
C LEU A 47 10.62 5.02 34.24
N GLU A 48 11.35 6.07 33.81
CA GLU A 48 11.53 7.32 34.55
C GLU A 48 10.22 8.09 34.79
N ASN A 49 9.27 8.00 33.89
CA ASN A 49 8.01 8.74 33.94
C ASN A 49 6.81 7.91 34.46
N GLN A 50 7.03 6.64 34.82
CA GLN A 50 5.97 5.82 35.39
C GLN A 50 5.59 6.30 36.79
N GLN A 51 4.30 6.36 37.08
CA GLN A 51 3.78 6.65 38.42
C GLN A 51 3.86 5.41 39.31
N PRO A 52 3.81 5.57 40.64
CA PRO A 52 3.85 4.43 41.56
C PRO A 52 2.74 3.41 41.36
N ASP A 53 1.58 3.82 40.86
CA ASP A 53 0.43 2.96 40.54
C ASP A 53 0.56 2.22 39.20
N GLY A 54 1.62 2.46 38.44
CA GLY A 54 1.86 1.87 37.13
C GLY A 54 1.35 2.72 35.95
N SER A 55 0.71 3.86 36.19
CA SER A 55 0.19 4.76 35.15
C SER A 55 1.25 5.73 34.61
N TRP A 56 0.89 6.55 33.62
CA TRP A 56 1.68 7.67 33.09
C TRP A 56 0.84 8.93 32.98
N LYS A 57 1.32 10.06 33.49
CA LYS A 57 0.60 11.35 33.50
C LYS A 57 0.33 11.93 32.12
N ASP A 58 1.17 11.60 31.13
CA ASP A 58 1.07 12.06 29.75
C ASP A 58 0.09 11.27 28.89
N ILE A 59 -0.51 10.21 29.45
CA ILE A 59 -1.54 9.41 28.79
C ILE A 59 -2.93 9.90 29.20
N ASN A 60 -3.69 10.36 28.20
CA ASN A 60 -5.12 10.65 28.43
C ASN A 60 -5.93 9.34 28.38
N TYR A 61 -6.16 8.73 29.53
CA TYR A 61 -6.92 7.46 29.65
C TYR A 61 -8.42 7.61 29.33
N ALA A 62 -8.96 8.82 29.35
CA ALA A 62 -10.35 9.10 28.95
C ALA A 62 -10.53 9.28 27.45
N HIS A 63 -9.42 9.29 26.67
CA HIS A 63 -9.46 9.52 25.24
C HIS A 63 -10.24 8.43 24.49
N LYS A 64 -11.15 8.83 23.57
CA LYS A 64 -12.03 7.96 22.79
C LYS A 64 -11.88 8.10 21.27
N GLY A 65 -10.72 8.57 20.80
CA GLY A 65 -10.42 8.64 19.37
C GLY A 65 -10.43 7.26 18.70
N ARG A 66 -10.97 7.17 17.48
CA ARG A 66 -11.06 5.91 16.72
C ARG A 66 -9.80 5.62 15.91
N GLY A 67 -9.20 6.64 15.30
CA GLY A 67 -7.97 6.51 14.49
C GLY A 67 -6.70 6.43 15.33
N SER A 68 -6.64 7.21 16.40
CA SER A 68 -5.62 7.10 17.45
C SER A 68 -6.30 6.97 18.80
N TRP A 69 -5.82 6.08 19.64
CA TRP A 69 -6.36 5.86 20.96
C TRP A 69 -5.25 5.96 22.00
N ALA A 70 -5.20 7.07 22.75
CA ALA A 70 -4.11 7.38 23.66
C ALA A 70 -3.83 6.27 24.70
N PRO A 71 -4.83 5.58 25.31
CA PRO A 71 -4.56 4.51 26.25
C PRO A 71 -3.74 3.36 25.67
N ARG A 72 -3.73 3.14 24.35
CA ARG A 72 -2.86 2.14 23.71
C ARG A 72 -1.40 2.30 24.11
N THR A 73 -0.92 3.54 24.23
CA THR A 73 0.46 3.85 24.64
C THR A 73 0.84 3.18 25.96
N HIS A 74 -0.12 2.91 26.84
CA HIS A 74 0.13 2.26 28.11
C HIS A 74 0.63 0.82 27.95
N HIS A 75 -0.11 -0.03 27.24
CA HIS A 75 0.36 -1.42 27.03
C HIS A 75 1.55 -1.49 26.06
N ASP A 76 1.72 -0.53 25.14
CA ASP A 76 2.93 -0.42 24.33
C ASP A 76 4.16 -0.15 25.23
N ARG A 77 4.04 0.72 26.25
CA ARG A 77 5.11 0.97 27.23
C ARG A 77 5.39 -0.24 28.13
N ALA A 78 4.35 -0.95 28.57
CA ALA A 78 4.52 -2.20 29.32
C ALA A 78 5.34 -3.23 28.51
N ARG A 79 5.02 -3.39 27.23
CA ARG A 79 5.73 -4.26 26.30
C ARG A 79 7.17 -3.81 26.07
N ILE A 80 7.41 -2.49 25.86
CA ILE A 80 8.76 -1.95 25.64
C ILE A 80 9.65 -2.15 26.87
N LEU A 81 9.14 -1.95 28.08
CA LEU A 81 9.85 -2.22 29.33
C LEU A 81 10.22 -3.70 29.46
N ALA A 82 9.27 -4.60 29.21
CA ALA A 82 9.51 -6.05 29.24
C ALA A 82 10.52 -6.48 28.14
N ALA A 83 10.45 -5.87 26.95
CA ALA A 83 11.40 -6.12 25.87
C ALA A 83 12.83 -5.67 26.24
N ALA A 84 12.98 -4.47 26.81
CA ALA A 84 14.28 -3.97 27.25
C ALA A 84 14.87 -4.83 28.39
N TYR A 85 14.03 -5.33 29.31
CA TYR A 85 14.43 -6.28 30.36
C TYR A 85 15.00 -7.58 29.77
N ARG A 86 14.44 -8.09 28.65
CA ARG A 86 14.87 -9.36 28.02
C ARG A 86 15.94 -9.19 26.94
N ARG A 87 16.10 -8.02 26.38
CA ARG A 87 17.03 -7.78 25.25
C ARG A 87 18.47 -7.73 25.72
N ASN A 88 19.29 -8.70 25.29
CA ASN A 88 20.72 -8.67 25.51
C ASN A 88 21.34 -7.39 24.89
N GLY A 89 22.19 -6.70 25.63
CA GLY A 89 22.80 -5.43 25.22
C GLY A 89 21.96 -4.18 25.52
N SER A 90 20.73 -4.32 26.01
CA SER A 90 19.96 -3.18 26.54
C SER A 90 20.56 -2.69 27.87
N ALA A 91 20.52 -1.38 28.10
CA ALA A 91 20.87 -0.79 29.39
C ALA A 91 19.97 -1.30 30.55
N LEU A 92 18.79 -1.81 30.22
CA LEU A 92 17.81 -2.36 31.16
C LEU A 92 17.79 -3.90 31.20
N TYR A 93 18.74 -4.56 30.53
CA TYR A 93 18.81 -6.02 30.50
C TYR A 93 18.96 -6.61 31.92
N GLY A 94 18.05 -7.49 32.30
CA GLY A 94 18.02 -8.14 33.61
C GLY A 94 17.80 -7.21 34.80
N LYS A 95 17.45 -5.93 34.57
CA LYS A 95 17.22 -4.96 35.64
C LYS A 95 15.83 -5.16 36.27
N PRO A 96 15.76 -5.47 37.59
CA PRO A 96 14.46 -5.67 38.25
C PRO A 96 13.52 -4.48 38.11
N GLU A 97 14.06 -3.25 38.06
CA GLU A 97 13.28 -2.02 37.93
C GLU A 97 12.42 -2.00 36.66
N ALA A 98 12.96 -2.48 35.54
CA ALA A 98 12.24 -2.55 34.25
C ALA A 98 11.18 -3.65 34.27
N ARG A 99 11.51 -4.82 34.83
CA ARG A 99 10.56 -5.92 35.05
C ARG A 99 9.38 -5.47 35.92
N ASP A 100 9.68 -4.90 37.10
CA ASP A 100 8.66 -4.52 38.06
C ASP A 100 7.79 -3.37 37.52
N ALA A 101 8.38 -2.46 36.73
CA ALA A 101 7.63 -1.42 36.03
C ALA A 101 6.67 -2.00 34.98
N ALA A 102 7.10 -3.01 34.22
CA ALA A 102 6.22 -3.70 33.27
C ALA A 102 5.07 -4.42 33.98
N ILE A 103 5.36 -5.09 35.11
CA ILE A 103 4.32 -5.78 35.93
C ILE A 103 3.32 -4.75 36.47
N ARG A 104 3.77 -3.64 37.09
CA ARG A 104 2.86 -2.59 37.58
C ARG A 104 1.98 -2.02 36.48
N ALA A 105 2.51 -1.83 35.29
CA ALA A 105 1.73 -1.38 34.15
C ALA A 105 0.63 -2.38 33.77
N LEU A 106 0.94 -3.68 33.74
CA LEU A 106 -0.04 -4.73 33.46
C LEU A 106 -1.11 -4.82 34.57
N GLU A 107 -0.73 -4.64 35.84
CA GLU A 107 -1.67 -4.60 36.96
C GLU A 107 -2.63 -3.42 36.88
N TYR A 108 -2.10 -2.23 36.57
CA TYR A 108 -2.91 -1.02 36.35
C TYR A 108 -3.90 -1.22 35.20
N TRP A 109 -3.44 -1.80 34.07
CA TRP A 109 -4.33 -2.11 32.95
C TRP A 109 -5.42 -3.11 33.33
N ALA A 110 -5.07 -4.21 34.00
CA ALA A 110 -6.02 -5.24 34.43
C ALA A 110 -7.08 -4.71 35.42
N GLN A 111 -6.72 -3.69 36.22
CA GLN A 111 -7.63 -3.04 37.15
C GLN A 111 -8.64 -2.12 36.46
N HIS A 112 -8.22 -1.37 35.43
CA HIS A 112 -9.04 -0.32 34.83
C HIS A 112 -9.73 -0.75 33.54
N ASP A 113 -9.15 -1.69 32.81
CA ASP A 113 -9.69 -2.28 31.58
C ASP A 113 -10.21 -1.23 30.59
N PHE A 114 -9.34 -0.34 30.13
CA PHE A 114 -9.69 0.76 29.24
C PHE A 114 -10.25 0.26 27.92
N THR A 115 -11.35 0.89 27.46
CA THR A 115 -12.05 0.51 26.24
C THR A 115 -12.03 1.60 25.18
N SER A 116 -11.88 1.19 23.92
CA SER A 116 -11.92 2.05 22.72
C SER A 116 -13.25 1.86 21.97
N PRO A 117 -13.80 2.91 21.33
CA PRO A 117 -14.92 2.76 20.40
C PRO A 117 -14.54 2.07 19.09
N ASN A 118 -13.25 1.85 18.82
CA ASN A 118 -12.78 1.07 17.68
C ASN A 118 -12.58 -0.40 18.12
N TRP A 119 -13.37 -1.30 17.55
CA TRP A 119 -13.36 -2.74 17.84
C TRP A 119 -11.96 -3.35 17.73
N TRP A 120 -11.13 -2.87 16.78
CA TRP A 120 -9.80 -3.40 16.56
C TRP A 120 -8.91 -3.35 17.81
N HIS A 121 -9.01 -2.27 18.59
CA HIS A 121 -8.28 -2.17 19.86
C HIS A 121 -8.75 -3.20 20.87
N GLN A 122 -10.07 -3.48 20.92
CA GLN A 122 -10.62 -4.43 21.90
C GLN A 122 -10.28 -5.88 21.58
N SER A 123 -10.40 -6.26 20.29
CA SER A 123 -10.30 -7.65 19.88
C SER A 123 -8.90 -8.03 19.38
N ILE A 124 -8.07 -7.07 18.99
CA ILE A 124 -6.75 -7.35 18.40
C ILE A 124 -5.65 -6.59 19.14
N GLY A 125 -5.65 -5.25 19.08
CA GLY A 125 -4.50 -4.44 19.49
C GLY A 125 -4.12 -4.60 20.96
N THR A 126 -5.11 -4.54 21.87
CA THR A 126 -4.88 -4.71 23.31
C THR A 126 -4.53 -6.16 23.67
N PRO A 127 -5.30 -7.20 23.25
CA PRO A 127 -4.94 -8.58 23.51
C PRO A 127 -3.52 -8.93 23.04
N MET A 128 -3.14 -8.52 21.81
CA MET A 128 -1.81 -8.80 21.29
C MET A 128 -0.70 -8.13 22.11
N GLY A 129 -0.84 -6.83 22.41
CA GLY A 129 0.16 -6.10 23.19
C GLY A 129 0.34 -6.66 24.60
N LEU A 130 -0.74 -7.08 25.25
CA LEU A 130 -0.70 -7.72 26.56
C LEU A 130 -0.06 -9.13 26.48
N CYS A 131 -0.42 -9.95 25.48
CA CYS A 131 0.21 -11.25 25.26
C CYS A 131 1.73 -11.13 25.07
N GLU A 132 2.18 -10.20 24.22
CA GLU A 132 3.60 -9.96 23.98
C GLU A 132 4.33 -9.57 25.27
N ALA A 133 3.75 -8.67 26.09
CA ALA A 133 4.33 -8.27 27.37
C ALA A 133 4.41 -9.44 28.37
N VAL A 134 3.36 -10.27 28.47
CA VAL A 134 3.34 -11.45 29.34
C VAL A 134 4.38 -12.49 28.91
N ILE A 135 4.51 -12.76 27.61
CA ILE A 135 5.52 -13.69 27.08
C ILE A 135 6.95 -13.18 27.35
N LEU A 136 7.20 -11.88 27.18
CA LEU A 136 8.48 -11.27 27.52
C LEU A 136 8.83 -11.40 29.01
N LEU A 137 7.88 -11.24 29.90
CA LEU A 137 8.07 -11.45 31.33
C LEU A 137 8.27 -12.93 31.66
N GLY A 138 7.61 -13.84 30.93
CA GLY A 138 7.68 -15.28 31.18
C GLY A 138 7.20 -15.65 32.58
N ASP A 139 7.99 -16.48 33.28
CA ASP A 139 7.64 -16.96 34.63
C ASP A 139 7.66 -15.85 35.71
N GLU A 140 8.27 -14.72 35.41
CA GLU A 140 8.29 -13.55 36.28
C GLU A 140 6.97 -12.76 36.27
N CYS A 141 6.09 -13.00 35.25
CA CYS A 141 4.73 -12.50 35.32
C CYS A 141 3.92 -13.28 36.36
N PRO A 142 3.41 -12.65 37.44
CA PRO A 142 2.69 -13.36 38.50
C PRO A 142 1.47 -14.12 37.96
N ALA A 143 1.28 -15.37 38.40
CA ALA A 143 0.13 -16.18 37.99
C ALA A 143 -1.24 -15.50 38.26
N PRO A 144 -1.44 -14.82 39.41
CA PRO A 144 -2.69 -14.08 39.63
C PRO A 144 -2.91 -12.93 38.64
N LEU A 145 -1.84 -12.28 38.17
CA LEU A 145 -1.95 -11.23 37.17
C LEU A 145 -2.33 -11.82 35.81
N ARG A 146 -1.73 -12.94 35.42
CA ARG A 146 -2.10 -13.64 34.15
C ARG A 146 -3.59 -13.99 34.16
N GLU A 147 -4.14 -14.48 35.24
CA GLU A 147 -5.57 -14.79 35.35
C GLU A 147 -6.46 -13.54 35.33
N LYS A 148 -6.03 -12.40 35.89
CA LYS A 148 -6.76 -11.13 35.80
C LYS A 148 -6.78 -10.58 34.36
N LEU A 149 -5.73 -10.83 33.59
CA LEU A 149 -5.66 -10.40 32.17
C LEU A 149 -6.49 -11.28 31.23
N ARG A 150 -6.75 -12.54 31.61
CA ARG A 150 -7.42 -13.53 30.75
C ARG A 150 -8.74 -13.06 30.14
N PRO A 151 -9.70 -12.44 30.87
CA PRO A 151 -10.94 -11.96 30.26
C PRO A 151 -10.73 -10.89 29.17
N ILE A 152 -9.63 -10.12 29.26
CA ILE A 152 -9.25 -9.12 28.25
C ILE A 152 -8.70 -9.82 27.01
N LEU A 153 -7.84 -10.82 27.19
CA LEU A 153 -7.25 -11.61 26.10
C LEU A 153 -8.32 -12.43 25.37
N ASP A 154 -9.32 -12.93 26.09
CA ASP A 154 -10.42 -13.73 25.53
C ASP A 154 -11.42 -12.92 24.69
N ARG A 155 -11.27 -11.60 24.59
CA ARG A 155 -12.00 -10.77 23.60
C ARG A 155 -11.53 -11.04 22.17
N SER A 156 -10.32 -11.54 22.00
CA SER A 156 -9.81 -11.99 20.72
C SER A 156 -10.42 -13.35 20.39
N GLN A 157 -11.31 -13.37 19.40
CA GLN A 157 -11.98 -14.59 18.94
C GLN A 157 -11.57 -14.89 17.49
N PRO A 158 -11.34 -16.15 17.12
CA PRO A 158 -11.06 -16.54 15.73
C PRO A 158 -12.13 -16.02 14.77
N GLY A 159 -11.73 -15.66 13.55
CA GLY A 159 -12.65 -15.20 12.51
C GLY A 159 -12.00 -14.21 11.54
N MET A 160 -12.85 -13.54 10.75
CA MET A 160 -12.45 -12.56 9.74
C MET A 160 -11.61 -13.15 8.59
N THR A 161 -10.95 -12.28 7.81
CA THR A 161 -10.19 -12.64 6.61
C THR A 161 -8.87 -11.87 6.58
N ALA A 162 -7.93 -12.37 5.81
CA ALA A 162 -6.65 -11.78 5.51
C ALA A 162 -5.93 -11.28 6.79
N GLN A 163 -5.46 -10.04 6.83
CA GLN A 163 -4.64 -9.57 7.96
C GLN A 163 -5.36 -9.62 9.30
N ASN A 164 -6.66 -9.38 9.35
CA ASN A 164 -7.40 -9.44 10.60
C ASN A 164 -7.46 -10.88 11.15
N ARG A 165 -7.65 -11.88 10.29
CA ARG A 165 -7.62 -13.31 10.66
C ARG A 165 -6.25 -13.70 11.22
N VAL A 166 -5.16 -13.23 10.61
CA VAL A 166 -3.80 -13.50 11.08
C VAL A 166 -3.56 -12.93 12.48
N TRP A 167 -4.01 -11.71 12.76
CA TRP A 167 -3.87 -11.11 14.09
C TRP A 167 -4.64 -11.88 15.15
N LEU A 168 -5.90 -12.24 14.87
CA LEU A 168 -6.75 -12.99 15.82
C LEU A 168 -6.15 -14.38 16.10
N ALA A 169 -5.73 -15.10 15.07
CA ALA A 169 -5.07 -16.39 15.21
C ALA A 169 -3.73 -16.29 15.95
N GLY A 170 -3.00 -15.19 15.74
CA GLY A 170 -1.77 -14.91 16.47
C GLY A 170 -2.00 -14.71 17.97
N VAL A 171 -3.06 -14.00 18.37
CA VAL A 171 -3.43 -13.88 19.78
C VAL A 171 -3.80 -15.24 20.37
N GLU A 172 -4.56 -16.08 19.63
CA GLU A 172 -4.92 -17.43 20.08
C GLU A 172 -3.67 -18.30 20.33
N LEU A 173 -2.71 -18.29 19.40
CA LEU A 173 -1.43 -18.99 19.57
C LEU A 173 -0.68 -18.50 20.81
N LEU A 174 -0.56 -17.17 21.01
CA LEU A 174 0.14 -16.59 22.15
C LEU A 174 -0.56 -16.91 23.49
N LYS A 175 -1.90 -16.91 23.53
CA LYS A 175 -2.69 -17.40 24.68
C LYS A 175 -2.35 -18.86 24.95
N GLY A 176 -2.26 -19.69 23.91
CA GLY A 176 -1.86 -21.09 24.05
C GLY A 176 -0.48 -21.25 24.71
N VAL A 177 0.48 -20.38 24.36
CA VAL A 177 1.82 -20.35 24.99
C VAL A 177 1.75 -19.88 26.45
N ILE A 178 0.92 -18.86 26.76
CA ILE A 178 0.80 -18.27 28.10
C ILE A 178 0.15 -19.25 29.11
N TYR A 179 -0.89 -19.97 28.65
CA TYR A 179 -1.72 -20.83 29.49
C TYR A 179 -1.45 -22.33 29.36
N ASP A 180 -0.35 -22.68 28.64
CA ASP A 180 0.03 -24.07 28.35
C ASP A 180 -1.12 -24.89 27.73
N LYS A 181 -1.72 -24.36 26.64
CA LYS A 181 -2.81 -24.94 25.87
C LYS A 181 -2.34 -25.35 24.47
N PRO A 182 -1.82 -26.58 24.28
CA PRO A 182 -1.30 -27.04 23.00
C PRO A 182 -2.32 -26.96 21.85
N GLU A 183 -3.60 -27.20 22.15
CA GLU A 183 -4.69 -27.11 21.20
C GLU A 183 -4.82 -25.69 20.61
N TRP A 184 -4.69 -24.63 21.42
CA TRP A 184 -4.75 -23.24 20.96
C TRP A 184 -3.51 -22.85 20.14
N ILE A 185 -2.33 -23.38 20.51
CA ILE A 185 -1.11 -23.21 19.71
C ILE A 185 -1.31 -23.83 18.32
N LYS A 186 -1.81 -25.07 18.28
CA LYS A 186 -2.04 -25.80 17.02
C LYS A 186 -3.06 -25.08 16.13
N GLU A 187 -4.20 -24.69 16.67
CA GLU A 187 -5.28 -24.02 15.95
C GLU A 187 -4.82 -22.65 15.42
N GLY A 188 -4.17 -21.84 16.27
CA GLY A 188 -3.62 -20.55 15.87
C GLY A 188 -2.57 -20.67 14.79
N ALA A 189 -1.61 -21.57 14.93
CA ALA A 189 -0.56 -21.81 13.93
C ALA A 189 -1.15 -22.31 12.60
N ALA A 190 -2.05 -23.29 12.63
CA ALA A 190 -2.71 -23.81 11.43
C ALA A 190 -3.47 -22.71 10.67
N THR A 191 -4.22 -21.87 11.38
CA THR A 191 -4.97 -20.74 10.80
C THR A 191 -4.04 -19.73 10.14
N ILE A 192 -2.90 -19.40 10.77
CA ILE A 192 -1.92 -18.46 10.21
C ILE A 192 -1.28 -19.04 8.93
N VAL A 193 -0.87 -20.31 8.96
CA VAL A 193 -0.27 -20.99 7.79
C VAL A 193 -1.28 -21.10 6.64
N GLU A 194 -2.54 -21.43 6.94
CA GLU A 194 -3.62 -21.52 5.96
C GLU A 194 -3.84 -20.18 5.26
N GLU A 195 -3.89 -19.06 6.02
CA GLU A 195 -4.18 -17.73 5.49
C GLU A 195 -3.10 -17.19 4.52
N LEU A 196 -1.88 -17.74 4.55
CA LEU A 196 -0.86 -17.42 3.55
C LEU A 196 -1.15 -18.15 2.23
N HIS A 197 -2.01 -17.55 1.42
CA HIS A 197 -2.40 -18.04 0.10
C HIS A 197 -2.66 -16.88 -0.87
N VAL A 198 -2.75 -17.19 -2.17
CA VAL A 198 -3.25 -16.26 -3.17
C VAL A 198 -4.77 -16.34 -3.17
N ALA A 199 -5.42 -15.21 -2.93
CA ALA A 199 -6.88 -15.11 -2.88
C ALA A 199 -7.50 -15.25 -4.29
N ALA A 200 -8.79 -15.54 -4.35
CA ALA A 200 -9.55 -15.39 -5.58
C ALA A 200 -9.56 -13.90 -6.01
N PRO A 201 -9.62 -13.59 -7.31
CA PRO A 201 -9.69 -12.21 -7.79
C PRO A 201 -10.76 -11.38 -7.08
N GLY A 202 -10.37 -10.22 -6.53
CA GLY A 202 -11.27 -9.33 -5.78
C GLY A 202 -11.57 -9.75 -4.35
N GLY A 203 -11.11 -10.93 -3.89
CA GLY A 203 -11.14 -11.34 -2.49
C GLY A 203 -10.14 -10.55 -1.64
N GLU A 204 -10.23 -10.65 -0.31
CA GLU A 204 -9.23 -10.05 0.58
C GLU A 204 -7.98 -10.93 0.67
N GLY A 205 -6.79 -10.32 0.74
CA GLY A 205 -5.49 -10.99 0.76
C GLY A 205 -4.62 -10.70 -0.46
N ILE A 206 -3.59 -11.52 -0.66
CA ILE A 206 -2.68 -11.44 -1.82
C ILE A 206 -3.45 -11.81 -3.08
N GLN A 207 -3.46 -10.92 -4.08
CA GLN A 207 -4.15 -11.14 -5.35
C GLN A 207 -3.30 -11.95 -6.34
N PRO A 208 -3.90 -12.55 -7.39
CA PRO A 208 -3.16 -13.26 -8.45
C PRO A 208 -2.07 -12.42 -9.13
N ASP A 209 -2.27 -11.11 -9.24
CA ASP A 209 -1.30 -10.14 -9.78
C ASP A 209 -0.25 -9.67 -8.76
N TRP A 210 -0.28 -10.21 -7.54
CA TRP A 210 0.59 -9.88 -6.39
C TRP A 210 0.29 -8.50 -5.77
N SER A 211 -0.83 -7.86 -6.08
CA SER A 211 -1.35 -6.77 -5.24
C SER A 211 -1.98 -7.32 -3.95
N PHE A 212 -2.46 -6.46 -3.08
CA PHE A 212 -3.09 -6.86 -1.82
C PHE A 212 -4.40 -6.11 -1.60
N HIS A 213 -5.44 -6.85 -1.27
CA HIS A 213 -6.76 -6.30 -0.97
C HIS A 213 -7.13 -6.47 0.50
N GLN A 214 -7.80 -5.47 1.05
CA GLN A 214 -8.49 -5.50 2.34
C GLN A 214 -9.60 -4.45 2.36
N HIS A 215 -10.67 -4.72 3.08
CA HIS A 215 -11.92 -3.96 3.05
C HIS A 215 -12.56 -3.98 1.64
N GLY A 216 -12.75 -5.20 1.15
CA GLY A 216 -13.17 -5.47 -0.22
C GLY A 216 -12.01 -5.33 -1.23
N PRO A 217 -12.29 -5.21 -2.53
CA PRO A 217 -11.26 -5.15 -3.57
C PRO A 217 -10.58 -3.78 -3.61
N GLN A 218 -9.93 -3.39 -2.53
CA GLN A 218 -9.22 -2.13 -2.37
C GLN A 218 -7.71 -2.36 -2.26
N LEU A 219 -6.92 -1.64 -3.06
CA LEU A 219 -5.46 -1.66 -2.98
C LEU A 219 -4.96 -1.19 -1.62
N GLN A 220 -4.24 -2.06 -0.90
CA GLN A 220 -3.81 -1.84 0.47
C GLN A 220 -2.35 -2.22 0.73
N PHE A 221 -1.44 -2.05 -0.24
CA PHE A 221 -0.02 -2.42 -0.08
C PHE A 221 0.59 -1.89 1.21
N GLY A 222 0.49 -0.60 1.44
CA GLY A 222 1.16 0.07 2.56
C GLY A 222 0.38 0.10 3.87
N ASN A 223 -0.81 -0.47 3.93
CA ASN A 223 -1.59 -0.60 5.15
C ASN A 223 -1.69 -2.08 5.55
N TYR A 224 -2.77 -2.76 5.19
CA TYR A 224 -2.98 -4.16 5.54
C TYR A 224 -1.99 -5.11 4.86
N GLY A 225 -1.59 -4.84 3.60
CA GLY A 225 -0.63 -5.67 2.89
C GLY A 225 0.76 -5.69 3.51
N LEU A 226 1.26 -4.51 3.94
CA LEU A 226 2.53 -4.44 4.68
C LEU A 226 2.41 -5.07 6.07
N ALA A 227 1.27 -4.89 6.76
CA ALA A 227 1.02 -5.55 8.02
C ALA A 227 1.01 -7.08 7.86
N PHE A 228 0.36 -7.59 6.81
CA PHE A 228 0.34 -9.02 6.47
C PHE A 228 1.74 -9.57 6.21
N PHE A 229 2.53 -8.88 5.39
CA PHE A 229 3.91 -9.26 5.12
C PHE A 229 4.76 -9.30 6.40
N THR A 230 4.60 -8.30 7.28
CA THR A 230 5.33 -8.20 8.55
C THR A 230 4.90 -9.30 9.53
N GLU A 231 3.60 -9.54 9.66
CA GLU A 231 3.07 -10.57 10.55
C GLU A 231 3.42 -11.98 10.08
N MET A 232 3.25 -12.28 8.79
CA MET A 232 3.66 -13.59 8.24
C MET A 232 5.15 -13.86 8.47
N THR A 233 6.01 -12.87 8.22
CA THR A 233 7.44 -12.98 8.51
C THR A 233 7.71 -13.21 10.00
N LYS A 234 6.98 -12.53 10.89
CA LYS A 234 7.07 -12.75 12.34
C LYS A 234 6.73 -14.21 12.70
N TRP A 235 5.63 -14.72 12.18
CA TRP A 235 5.20 -16.09 12.46
C TRP A 235 6.11 -17.15 11.83
N ILE A 236 6.61 -16.92 10.61
CA ILE A 236 7.65 -17.77 10.02
C ILE A 236 8.87 -17.84 10.95
N THR A 237 9.29 -16.69 11.51
CA THR A 237 10.44 -16.65 12.44
C THR A 237 10.14 -17.41 13.75
N ILE A 238 8.96 -17.21 14.33
CA ILE A 238 8.59 -17.81 15.61
C ILE A 238 8.33 -19.32 15.50
N LEU A 239 7.82 -19.78 14.37
CA LEU A 239 7.47 -21.19 14.17
C LEU A 239 8.58 -22.01 13.47
N HIS A 240 9.68 -21.37 13.05
CA HIS A 240 10.78 -22.05 12.33
C HIS A 240 11.37 -23.20 13.14
N GLY A 241 11.51 -24.37 12.48
CA GLY A 241 12.03 -25.59 13.10
C GLY A 241 11.16 -26.15 14.23
N THR A 242 9.87 -25.80 14.29
CA THR A 242 8.85 -26.43 15.13
C THR A 242 7.94 -27.32 14.27
N PRO A 243 7.10 -28.19 14.86
CA PRO A 243 6.10 -28.95 14.10
C PRO A 243 5.06 -28.10 13.35
N TYR A 244 5.03 -26.80 13.61
CA TYR A 244 4.10 -25.82 13.00
C TYR A 244 4.79 -24.93 11.97
N GLU A 245 5.98 -25.30 11.53
CA GLU A 245 6.76 -24.56 10.54
C GLU A 245 5.98 -24.40 9.22
N PHE A 246 6.18 -23.26 8.57
CA PHE A 246 5.55 -23.00 7.28
C PHE A 246 6.13 -23.91 6.19
N PRO A 247 5.28 -24.57 5.38
CA PRO A 247 5.72 -25.29 4.19
C PRO A 247 6.43 -24.38 3.18
N ALA A 248 7.38 -24.92 2.44
CA ALA A 248 8.20 -24.17 1.48
C ALA A 248 7.35 -23.44 0.41
N GLU A 249 6.25 -24.04 -0.04
CA GLU A 249 5.32 -23.43 -0.99
C GLU A 249 4.63 -22.18 -0.42
N LYS A 250 4.36 -22.13 0.87
CA LYS A 250 3.82 -20.94 1.53
C LYS A 250 4.85 -19.83 1.60
N ILE A 251 6.09 -20.18 1.94
CA ILE A 251 7.21 -19.23 1.94
C ILE A 251 7.43 -18.64 0.53
N ALA A 252 7.33 -19.47 -0.52
CA ALA A 252 7.44 -19.03 -1.90
C ALA A 252 6.36 -18.01 -2.28
N ILE A 253 5.12 -18.15 -1.78
CA ILE A 253 4.05 -17.15 -1.96
C ILE A 253 4.46 -15.81 -1.33
N LEU A 254 5.00 -15.82 -0.10
CA LEU A 254 5.39 -14.59 0.59
C LEU A 254 6.55 -13.87 -0.11
N ASN A 255 7.54 -14.63 -0.59
CA ASN A 255 8.65 -14.09 -1.38
C ASN A 255 8.15 -13.49 -2.71
N SER A 256 7.24 -14.20 -3.42
CA SER A 256 6.63 -13.69 -4.65
C SER A 256 5.80 -12.43 -4.41
N TYR A 257 5.10 -12.34 -3.28
CA TYR A 257 4.38 -11.14 -2.88
C TYR A 257 5.32 -9.94 -2.65
N TYR A 258 6.49 -10.17 -2.05
CA TYR A 258 7.51 -9.12 -1.95
C TYR A 258 8.06 -8.74 -3.33
N ASP A 259 8.53 -9.72 -4.12
CA ASP A 259 9.23 -9.49 -5.37
C ASP A 259 8.33 -8.92 -6.48
N ASN A 260 7.09 -9.38 -6.54
CA ASN A 260 6.14 -9.00 -7.59
C ASN A 260 5.10 -7.97 -7.13
N GLY A 261 5.06 -7.64 -5.85
CA GLY A 261 4.12 -6.69 -5.26
C GLY A 261 4.82 -5.56 -4.52
N ILE A 262 5.17 -5.79 -3.24
CA ILE A 262 5.62 -4.73 -2.31
C ILE A 262 6.81 -3.92 -2.85
N ARG A 263 7.85 -4.57 -3.39
CA ARG A 263 9.05 -3.86 -3.86
C ARG A 263 8.76 -2.87 -5.00
N TRP A 264 7.69 -3.09 -5.76
CA TRP A 264 7.31 -2.23 -6.88
C TRP A 264 6.87 -0.84 -6.44
N VAL A 265 6.29 -0.71 -5.27
CA VAL A 265 5.81 0.55 -4.69
C VAL A 265 6.81 1.23 -3.73
N LEU A 266 8.05 0.68 -3.64
CA LEU A 266 9.13 1.26 -2.84
C LEU A 266 10.11 2.00 -3.75
N PHE A 267 10.28 3.30 -3.54
CA PHE A 267 11.21 4.12 -4.29
C PHE A 267 11.85 5.18 -3.39
N ASN A 268 13.17 5.40 -3.56
CA ASN A 268 13.93 6.45 -2.92
C ASN A 268 13.59 6.66 -1.42
N ARG A 269 13.67 5.55 -0.62
CA ARG A 269 13.41 5.49 0.83
C ARG A 269 11.98 5.83 1.27
N GLN A 270 11.04 5.79 0.37
CA GLN A 270 9.63 5.94 0.68
C GLN A 270 8.76 4.92 -0.08
N MET A 271 7.57 4.67 0.43
CA MET A 271 6.53 3.93 -0.28
C MET A 271 5.64 4.92 -1.00
N ASP A 272 5.19 4.58 -2.19
CA ASP A 272 4.17 5.34 -2.91
C ASP A 272 2.97 5.62 -2.01
N PHE A 273 2.64 6.89 -1.81
CA PHE A 273 1.57 7.28 -0.91
C PHE A 273 0.19 6.80 -1.40
N SER A 274 -0.01 6.69 -2.72
CA SER A 274 -1.26 6.18 -3.32
C SER A 274 -1.49 4.70 -3.02
N ALA A 275 -0.40 3.96 -2.71
CA ALA A 275 -0.42 2.57 -2.28
C ALA A 275 -0.50 2.39 -0.75
N CYS A 276 -0.49 3.49 0.03
CA CYS A 276 -0.54 3.46 1.51
C CYS A 276 -1.94 3.28 2.10
N GLY A 277 -2.97 3.07 1.26
CA GLY A 277 -4.35 3.05 1.70
C GLY A 277 -4.74 4.38 2.36
N ARG A 278 -5.43 4.34 3.52
CA ARG A 278 -5.79 5.54 4.27
C ARG A 278 -4.67 6.11 5.16
N GLN A 279 -3.56 5.40 5.32
CA GLN A 279 -2.46 5.78 6.24
C GLN A 279 -1.42 6.66 5.53
N ILE A 280 -1.80 7.91 5.25
CA ILE A 280 -1.00 8.88 4.48
C ILE A 280 -0.49 10.06 5.33
N SER A 281 -0.53 9.97 6.65
CA SER A 281 -0.05 11.03 7.55
C SER A 281 1.48 11.22 7.47
N PRO A 282 2.02 12.33 8.03
CA PRO A 282 3.44 12.69 7.92
C PRO A 282 4.37 11.55 8.31
N GLY A 283 5.42 11.34 7.51
CA GLY A 283 6.44 10.33 7.73
C GLY A 283 5.99 8.87 7.53
N GLN A 284 4.71 8.63 7.21
CA GLN A 284 4.22 7.26 6.97
C GLN A 284 4.85 6.60 5.74
N PRO A 285 5.00 7.25 4.58
CA PRO A 285 5.68 6.64 3.43
C PRO A 285 7.09 6.13 3.77
N GLN A 286 7.89 6.93 4.51
CA GLN A 286 9.24 6.57 4.92
C GLN A 286 9.25 5.45 5.98
N LYS A 287 8.31 5.49 6.92
CA LYS A 287 8.15 4.42 7.93
C LYS A 287 7.81 3.09 7.26
N LYS A 288 6.91 3.10 6.28
CA LYS A 288 6.48 1.90 5.53
C LYS A 288 7.62 1.32 4.70
N TYR A 289 8.42 2.16 4.05
CA TYR A 289 9.63 1.72 3.37
C TYR A 289 10.58 0.99 4.32
N ARG A 290 10.93 1.63 5.46
CA ARG A 290 11.82 0.99 6.47
C ARG A 290 11.25 -0.32 6.99
N SER A 291 9.92 -0.38 7.24
CA SER A 291 9.25 -1.60 7.67
C SER A 291 9.36 -2.70 6.62
N ALA A 292 9.10 -2.42 5.34
CA ALA A 292 9.20 -3.40 4.26
C ALA A 292 10.62 -3.96 4.13
N VAL A 293 11.65 -3.09 4.12
CA VAL A 293 13.06 -3.49 4.02
C VAL A 293 13.49 -4.29 5.27
N SER A 294 13.12 -3.86 6.46
CA SER A 294 13.42 -4.60 7.69
C SER A 294 12.75 -5.96 7.71
N THR A 295 11.53 -6.07 7.17
CA THR A 295 10.77 -7.32 7.13
C THR A 295 11.40 -8.34 6.19
N ILE A 296 11.74 -7.96 4.95
CA ILE A 296 12.40 -8.88 4.03
C ILE A 296 13.76 -9.33 4.55
N ASN A 297 14.52 -8.44 5.18
CA ASN A 297 15.81 -8.79 5.77
C ASN A 297 15.66 -9.75 6.96
N ARG A 298 14.60 -9.63 7.74
CA ARG A 298 14.27 -10.62 8.78
C ARG A 298 13.94 -11.98 8.17
N LEU A 299 13.09 -12.00 7.14
CA LEU A 299 12.73 -13.23 6.44
C LEU A 299 13.97 -13.94 5.90
N ASN A 300 14.85 -13.21 5.20
CA ASN A 300 16.10 -13.74 4.66
C ASN A 300 16.99 -14.35 5.76
N ARG A 301 17.18 -13.64 6.88
CA ARG A 301 17.96 -14.18 8.01
C ARG A 301 17.34 -15.44 8.61
N THR A 302 16.03 -15.49 8.76
CA THR A 302 15.31 -16.68 9.27
C THR A 302 15.51 -17.88 8.36
N LEU A 303 15.50 -17.65 7.04
CA LEU A 303 15.64 -18.71 6.03
C LEU A 303 17.10 -19.02 5.66
N GLY A 304 18.09 -18.35 6.27
CA GLY A 304 19.50 -18.54 5.93
C GLY A 304 19.90 -17.99 4.56
N VAL A 305 19.11 -17.11 3.97
CA VAL A 305 19.44 -16.44 2.69
C VAL A 305 20.51 -15.39 2.95
N PRO A 306 21.68 -15.46 2.28
CA PRO A 306 22.78 -14.54 2.54
C PRO A 306 22.51 -13.15 1.97
N GLY A 307 23.09 -12.13 2.61
CA GLY A 307 22.98 -10.74 2.22
C GLY A 307 21.73 -10.04 2.77
N GLU A 308 21.73 -8.72 2.68
CA GLU A 308 20.60 -7.88 3.06
C GLU A 308 20.11 -7.08 1.85
N VAL A 309 18.79 -6.93 1.73
CA VAL A 309 18.17 -6.01 0.78
C VAL A 309 18.48 -4.59 1.21
N THR A 310 19.05 -3.83 0.29
CA THR A 310 19.48 -2.43 0.47
C THR A 310 18.68 -1.50 -0.44
N ALA A 311 18.91 -0.20 -0.31
CA ALA A 311 18.34 0.78 -1.23
C ALA A 311 18.81 0.56 -2.69
N ASN A 312 20.01 0.00 -2.92
CA ASN A 312 20.50 -0.29 -4.26
C ASN A 312 19.71 -1.41 -4.94
N ASP A 313 19.29 -2.43 -4.20
CA ASP A 313 18.49 -3.55 -4.73
C ASP A 313 17.08 -3.10 -5.14
N LEU A 314 16.67 -1.93 -4.67
CA LEU A 314 15.41 -1.29 -5.04
C LEU A 314 15.53 -0.27 -6.19
N ARG A 315 16.72 -0.14 -6.80
CA ARG A 315 16.99 0.71 -7.98
C ARG A 315 16.91 -0.10 -9.27
N PHE A 316 15.75 -0.67 -9.56
CA PHE A 316 15.50 -1.42 -10.79
C PHE A 316 14.58 -0.65 -11.73
N SER A 317 14.71 -0.90 -13.04
CA SER A 317 13.80 -0.41 -14.07
C SER A 317 12.74 -1.44 -14.38
N GLY A 318 11.58 -0.99 -14.81
CA GLY A 318 10.51 -1.88 -15.24
C GLY A 318 9.15 -1.21 -15.25
N SER A 319 8.20 -1.91 -15.83
CA SER A 319 6.80 -1.51 -15.98
C SER A 319 5.90 -2.65 -15.50
N ARG A 320 4.85 -2.33 -14.75
CA ARG A 320 3.89 -3.31 -14.28
C ARG A 320 2.49 -2.75 -14.14
N TYR A 321 1.51 -3.48 -14.63
CA TYR A 321 0.11 -3.26 -14.34
C TYR A 321 -0.39 -4.32 -13.37
N PHE A 322 -1.25 -3.94 -12.42
CA PHE A 322 -1.93 -4.81 -11.46
C PHE A 322 -3.43 -4.85 -11.79
N PRO A 323 -3.89 -5.84 -12.62
CA PRO A 323 -5.25 -5.88 -13.13
C PRO A 323 -6.34 -6.02 -12.07
N ASN A 324 -6.02 -6.65 -10.91
CA ASN A 324 -6.97 -6.81 -9.82
C ASN A 324 -7.15 -5.52 -8.99
N SER A 325 -6.23 -4.55 -9.14
CA SER A 325 -6.20 -3.31 -8.36
C SER A 325 -6.32 -2.04 -9.20
N ASP A 326 -6.47 -2.16 -10.51
CA ASP A 326 -6.48 -1.03 -11.46
C ASP A 326 -5.30 -0.06 -11.22
N PHE A 327 -4.10 -0.62 -11.02
CA PHE A 327 -2.92 0.14 -10.60
C PHE A 327 -1.73 -0.12 -11.53
N TYR A 328 -1.11 0.95 -12.02
CA TYR A 328 0.05 0.90 -12.91
C TYR A 328 1.28 1.51 -12.25
N VAL A 329 2.45 0.92 -12.50
CA VAL A 329 3.75 1.40 -12.02
C VAL A 329 4.76 1.38 -13.16
N GLN A 330 5.51 2.48 -13.33
CA GLN A 330 6.71 2.58 -14.16
C GLN A 330 7.89 3.02 -13.33
N ARG A 331 9.03 2.37 -13.49
CA ARG A 331 10.27 2.65 -12.77
C ARG A 331 11.42 2.83 -13.78
N ASN A 332 12.28 3.79 -13.50
CA ASN A 332 13.49 4.03 -14.29
C ASN A 332 14.71 4.08 -13.36
N GLY A 333 15.14 2.91 -12.89
CA GLY A 333 16.30 2.76 -12.00
C GLY A 333 16.19 3.59 -10.72
N ALA A 334 17.19 4.43 -10.50
CA ALA A 334 17.24 5.42 -9.42
C ALA A 334 16.70 6.80 -9.82
N GLU A 335 16.40 7.01 -11.12
CA GLU A 335 16.10 8.33 -11.67
C GLU A 335 14.69 8.77 -11.35
N CYS A 336 13.70 7.91 -11.64
CA CYS A 336 12.30 8.28 -11.42
C CYS A 336 11.36 7.09 -11.23
N TYR A 337 10.22 7.42 -10.68
CA TYR A 337 9.10 6.54 -10.39
C TYR A 337 7.79 7.20 -10.79
N TRP A 338 6.91 6.41 -11.42
CA TRP A 338 5.55 6.78 -11.74
C TRP A 338 4.58 5.73 -11.24
N SER A 339 3.42 6.15 -10.81
CA SER A 339 2.26 5.28 -10.67
C SER A 339 0.98 5.99 -11.10
N VAL A 340 0.01 5.20 -11.53
CA VAL A 340 -1.35 5.67 -11.81
C VAL A 340 -2.33 4.77 -11.09
N LYS A 341 -3.11 5.37 -10.20
CA LYS A 341 -4.20 4.70 -9.51
C LYS A 341 -5.52 5.01 -10.21
N MET A 342 -6.11 3.98 -10.76
CA MET A 342 -7.39 4.02 -11.46
C MET A 342 -8.48 3.31 -10.64
N THR A 343 -9.69 3.30 -11.13
CA THR A 343 -10.81 2.56 -10.53
C THR A 343 -11.80 2.13 -11.59
N SER A 344 -12.38 0.97 -11.37
CA SER A 344 -13.49 0.38 -12.15
C SER A 344 -14.57 -0.13 -11.19
N PRO A 345 -15.68 -0.68 -11.65
CA PRO A 345 -16.61 -1.39 -10.79
C PRO A 345 -15.99 -2.58 -10.04
N ARG A 346 -14.83 -3.10 -10.51
CA ARG A 346 -14.10 -4.21 -9.88
C ARG A 346 -13.31 -3.79 -8.64
N THR A 347 -13.03 -2.49 -8.45
CA THR A 347 -12.14 -2.00 -7.40
C THR A 347 -12.79 -0.93 -6.53
N VAL A 348 -12.33 -0.82 -5.28
CA VAL A 348 -12.66 0.29 -4.37
C VAL A 348 -11.53 1.31 -4.44
N PRO A 349 -11.80 2.57 -4.82
CA PRO A 349 -10.75 3.56 -5.06
C PRO A 349 -10.02 3.99 -3.79
N SER A 350 -10.75 4.15 -2.69
CA SER A 350 -10.23 4.64 -1.41
C SER A 350 -11.28 4.50 -0.31
N GLU A 351 -10.87 4.72 0.94
CA GLU A 351 -11.76 4.70 2.10
C GLU A 351 -11.44 5.84 3.08
N THR A 352 -12.47 6.33 3.77
CA THR A 352 -12.36 7.16 4.96
C THR A 352 -12.87 6.34 6.14
N VAL A 353 -11.97 5.81 6.96
CA VAL A 353 -12.29 4.98 8.10
C VAL A 353 -11.52 5.47 9.32
N ASN A 354 -12.14 5.45 10.50
CA ASN A 354 -11.55 5.90 11.77
C ASN A 354 -11.02 7.35 11.72
N SER A 355 -11.68 8.22 10.94
CA SER A 355 -11.26 9.62 10.72
C SER A 355 -9.88 9.77 10.07
N GLU A 356 -9.42 8.76 9.35
CA GLU A 356 -8.24 8.82 8.49
C GLU A 356 -8.64 9.02 7.02
N ASN A 357 -7.80 9.70 6.24
CA ASN A 357 -7.98 9.97 4.81
C ASN A 357 -9.31 10.69 4.49
N GLN A 358 -9.58 11.77 5.21
CA GLN A 358 -10.85 12.50 5.10
C GLN A 358 -11.03 13.25 3.77
N LEU A 359 -9.99 13.40 2.96
CA LEU A 359 -10.00 14.12 1.69
C LEU A 359 -9.70 13.22 0.48
N GLY A 360 -9.57 11.89 0.67
CA GLY A 360 -9.05 10.95 -0.33
C GLY A 360 -10.04 10.50 -1.41
N ARG A 361 -11.23 11.10 -1.54
CA ARG A 361 -12.30 10.67 -2.46
C ARG A 361 -11.82 10.50 -3.91
N LEU A 362 -10.97 11.38 -4.40
CA LEU A 362 -10.54 11.43 -5.79
C LEU A 362 -9.28 10.62 -6.10
N THR A 363 -8.67 9.95 -5.11
CA THR A 363 -7.38 9.27 -5.29
C THR A 363 -7.40 8.05 -6.21
N GLY A 364 -8.56 7.57 -6.66
CA GLY A 364 -8.70 6.49 -7.65
C GLY A 364 -9.13 6.96 -9.04
N HIS A 365 -9.19 8.27 -9.31
CA HIS A 365 -9.71 8.82 -10.56
C HIS A 365 -8.61 9.08 -11.63
N GLY A 366 -7.61 8.19 -11.69
CA GLY A 366 -6.41 8.37 -12.51
C GLY A 366 -5.37 9.21 -11.81
N ALA A 367 -5.35 9.19 -10.47
CA ALA A 367 -4.35 9.89 -9.69
C ALA A 367 -2.95 9.39 -10.04
N THR A 368 -2.08 10.31 -10.43
CA THR A 368 -0.71 10.04 -10.84
C THR A 368 0.26 10.49 -9.76
N VAL A 369 1.13 9.59 -9.36
CA VAL A 369 2.28 9.88 -8.48
C VAL A 369 3.53 9.87 -9.32
N PHE A 370 4.41 10.86 -9.11
CA PHE A 370 5.72 10.88 -9.72
C PHE A 370 6.77 11.36 -8.70
N MET A 371 7.91 10.69 -8.69
CA MET A 371 8.98 10.93 -7.73
C MET A 371 10.35 10.79 -8.40
N SER A 372 11.26 11.72 -8.15
CA SER A 372 12.70 11.63 -8.45
C SER A 372 13.52 11.68 -7.15
N GLY A 373 13.10 12.50 -6.21
CA GLY A 373 13.71 12.71 -4.90
C GLY A 373 12.88 12.15 -3.74
N GLU A 374 13.15 12.67 -2.56
CA GLU A 374 12.44 12.30 -1.33
C GLU A 374 11.37 13.34 -0.92
N ASN A 375 11.33 14.51 -1.58
CA ASN A 375 10.65 15.68 -1.05
C ASN A 375 9.42 16.14 -1.82
N GLU A 376 9.20 15.68 -3.05
CA GLU A 376 8.13 16.19 -3.94
C GLU A 376 6.74 16.05 -3.32
N LEU A 377 6.53 14.94 -2.61
CA LEU A 377 5.28 14.61 -1.94
C LEU A 377 5.41 14.56 -0.41
N ALA A 378 6.58 14.95 0.12
CA ALA A 378 6.84 14.83 1.55
C ALA A 378 5.96 15.79 2.34
N ASP A 379 5.13 15.21 3.20
CA ASP A 379 4.33 15.90 4.22
C ASP A 379 3.44 17.04 3.71
N ILE A 380 3.07 17.03 2.42
CA ILE A 380 2.25 18.09 1.81
C ILE A 380 0.74 17.88 1.95
N GLY A 381 0.27 16.73 2.40
CA GLY A 381 -1.16 16.42 2.47
C GLY A 381 -2.00 17.42 3.26
N GLY A 382 -1.41 18.07 4.28
CA GLY A 382 -2.07 19.13 5.05
C GLY A 382 -2.30 20.44 4.29
N VAL A 383 -1.56 20.69 3.20
CA VAL A 383 -1.65 21.89 2.35
C VAL A 383 -2.09 21.60 0.91
N TRP A 384 -2.16 20.32 0.54
CA TRP A 384 -2.57 19.90 -0.80
C TRP A 384 -4.00 20.33 -1.10
N ASP A 385 -4.23 20.72 -2.35
CA ASP A 385 -5.59 20.85 -2.88
C ASP A 385 -6.04 19.46 -3.37
N TRP A 386 -6.82 18.78 -2.54
CA TRP A 386 -7.29 17.42 -2.79
C TRP A 386 -8.31 17.29 -3.93
N ARG A 387 -8.75 18.43 -4.51
CA ARG A 387 -9.48 18.42 -5.79
C ARG A 387 -8.56 18.46 -6.99
N LYS A 388 -7.30 18.88 -6.80
CA LYS A 388 -6.29 19.04 -7.83
C LYS A 388 -5.19 17.99 -7.71
N ILE A 389 -5.56 16.72 -7.50
CA ILE A 389 -4.60 15.62 -7.49
C ILE A 389 -4.05 15.45 -8.91
N PRO A 390 -2.71 15.30 -9.12
CA PRO A 390 -2.14 15.07 -10.45
C PRO A 390 -2.82 13.91 -11.18
N GLY A 391 -3.08 14.09 -12.47
CA GLY A 391 -3.79 13.12 -13.31
C GLY A 391 -5.32 13.16 -13.19
N VAL A 392 -5.89 13.77 -12.15
CA VAL A 392 -7.34 13.78 -11.92
C VAL A 392 -8.01 14.91 -12.72
N THR A 393 -9.18 14.58 -13.29
CA THR A 393 -10.15 15.53 -13.85
C THR A 393 -11.35 15.59 -12.90
N SER A 394 -11.66 16.76 -12.35
CA SER A 394 -12.67 16.91 -11.30
C SER A 394 -13.41 18.24 -11.38
N VAL A 395 -14.63 18.25 -10.86
CA VAL A 395 -15.41 19.45 -10.61
C VAL A 395 -14.79 20.24 -9.45
N GLN A 396 -14.69 21.56 -9.60
CA GLN A 396 -14.12 22.46 -8.60
C GLN A 396 -15.24 23.12 -7.78
N ASP A 397 -15.92 22.32 -6.97
CA ASP A 397 -17.01 22.75 -6.07
C ASP A 397 -16.66 22.52 -4.59
N ASP A 398 -17.57 22.84 -3.68
CA ASP A 398 -17.39 22.67 -2.23
C ASP A 398 -17.94 21.31 -1.72
N SER A 399 -18.23 20.35 -2.61
CA SER A 399 -18.75 19.04 -2.21
C SER A 399 -17.75 18.28 -1.34
N SER A 400 -18.26 17.37 -0.50
CA SER A 400 -17.43 16.59 0.41
C SER A 400 -16.42 15.71 -0.31
N LEU A 401 -15.16 15.72 0.15
CA LEU A 401 -14.09 14.83 -0.29
C LEU A 401 -13.96 13.57 0.58
N LEU A 402 -14.90 13.34 1.49
CA LEU A 402 -14.97 12.09 2.24
C LEU A 402 -15.22 10.92 1.28
N CYS A 403 -14.43 9.88 1.43
CA CYS A 403 -14.65 8.61 0.75
C CYS A 403 -15.58 7.75 1.61
N LYS A 404 -16.88 7.89 1.41
CA LYS A 404 -17.88 7.04 2.05
C LYS A 404 -17.99 5.73 1.29
N ASP A 405 -18.12 4.63 2.01
CA ASP A 405 -18.25 3.31 1.41
C ASP A 405 -19.53 3.24 0.52
N PRO A 406 -19.39 2.73 -0.72
CA PRO A 406 -18.21 2.18 -1.40
C PRO A 406 -17.30 3.22 -2.05
N GLY A 407 -17.39 4.48 -1.71
CA GLY A 407 -16.69 5.57 -2.39
C GLY A 407 -17.28 5.93 -3.75
N LEU A 408 -16.76 6.99 -4.36
CA LEU A 408 -17.15 7.38 -5.71
C LEU A 408 -16.37 6.55 -6.74
N ARG A 409 -16.98 5.46 -7.22
CA ARG A 409 -16.37 4.55 -8.19
C ARG A 409 -16.59 5.03 -9.62
N ASN A 410 -15.69 4.65 -10.50
CA ASN A 410 -15.96 4.66 -11.94
C ASN A 410 -17.12 3.67 -12.24
N ARG A 411 -18.06 4.08 -13.07
CA ARG A 411 -19.20 3.29 -13.50
C ARG A 411 -18.89 2.36 -14.67
N LEU A 412 -17.76 2.63 -15.35
CA LEU A 412 -17.31 1.93 -16.54
C LEU A 412 -16.20 0.95 -16.20
N ASP A 413 -16.23 -0.22 -16.80
CA ASP A 413 -15.30 -1.32 -16.52
C ASP A 413 -14.08 -1.35 -17.46
N TRP A 414 -14.03 -0.47 -18.46
CA TRP A 414 -12.92 -0.38 -19.40
C TRP A 414 -11.74 0.36 -18.77
N VAL A 415 -10.97 -0.36 -17.95
CA VAL A 415 -9.81 0.12 -17.20
C VAL A 415 -8.71 -0.91 -17.30
N GLY A 416 -7.50 -0.52 -17.78
CA GLY A 416 -6.43 -1.48 -17.98
C GLY A 416 -5.06 -0.87 -18.21
N GLY A 417 -4.07 -1.75 -18.38
CA GLY A 417 -2.70 -1.39 -18.73
C GLY A 417 -2.04 -2.46 -19.60
N VAL A 418 -1.06 -2.04 -20.39
CA VAL A 418 -0.16 -2.91 -21.16
C VAL A 418 1.26 -2.67 -20.69
N SER A 419 2.02 -3.76 -20.55
CA SER A 419 3.44 -3.71 -20.21
C SER A 419 4.19 -4.86 -20.88
N ASP A 420 5.41 -4.60 -21.38
CA ASP A 420 6.35 -5.65 -21.79
C ASP A 420 7.36 -6.01 -20.68
N GLY A 421 7.18 -5.46 -19.47
CA GLY A 421 8.07 -5.58 -18.34
C GLY A 421 9.08 -4.43 -18.21
N GLU A 422 9.31 -3.66 -19.27
CA GLU A 422 10.21 -2.49 -19.29
C GLU A 422 9.46 -1.18 -19.48
N LEU A 423 8.61 -1.13 -20.51
CA LEU A 423 7.76 0.02 -20.84
C LEU A 423 6.29 -0.39 -20.86
N GLY A 424 5.43 0.61 -20.77
CA GLY A 424 4.01 0.38 -20.88
C GLY A 424 3.19 1.64 -20.75
N PHE A 425 1.89 1.46 -20.71
CA PHE A 425 0.92 2.53 -20.54
C PHE A 425 -0.37 1.99 -19.90
N CYS A 426 -1.19 2.90 -19.41
CA CYS A 426 -2.49 2.57 -18.86
C CYS A 426 -3.57 3.53 -19.36
N ALA A 427 -4.82 3.05 -19.33
CA ALA A 427 -5.96 3.84 -19.77
C ALA A 427 -7.24 3.46 -19.03
N MET A 428 -8.16 4.42 -18.94
CA MET A 428 -9.50 4.18 -18.42
C MET A 428 -10.56 4.99 -19.18
N ASP A 429 -11.69 4.38 -19.45
CA ASP A 429 -12.93 5.08 -19.74
C ASP A 429 -13.58 5.41 -18.39
N PHE A 430 -13.73 6.68 -18.12
CA PHE A 430 -14.10 7.19 -16.80
C PHE A 430 -15.45 7.88 -16.82
N ASP A 431 -16.32 7.49 -15.90
CA ASP A 431 -17.57 8.17 -15.58
C ASP A 431 -17.94 7.91 -14.12
N ASN A 432 -17.83 8.94 -13.29
CA ASN A 432 -18.22 8.85 -11.88
C ASN A 432 -19.59 9.51 -11.59
N GLY A 433 -20.29 9.95 -12.65
CA GLY A 433 -21.58 10.67 -12.56
C GLY A 433 -21.46 12.18 -12.36
N GLU A 434 -20.28 12.70 -12.06
CA GLU A 434 -20.00 14.14 -11.99
C GLU A 434 -19.22 14.58 -13.24
N VAL A 435 -18.23 13.75 -13.64
CA VAL A 435 -17.37 13.97 -14.80
C VAL A 435 -17.23 12.66 -15.56
N ALA A 436 -17.25 12.72 -16.89
CA ALA A 436 -16.84 11.63 -17.74
C ALA A 436 -15.68 12.06 -18.63
N ALA A 437 -14.77 11.12 -18.92
CA ALA A 437 -13.58 11.34 -19.76
C ALA A 437 -12.93 10.02 -20.19
N LYS A 438 -12.29 9.97 -21.35
CA LYS A 438 -11.33 8.93 -21.72
C LYS A 438 -9.93 9.42 -21.37
N LYS A 439 -9.16 8.61 -20.61
CA LYS A 439 -7.87 9.04 -20.05
C LYS A 439 -6.81 7.98 -20.28
N SER A 440 -5.65 8.37 -20.82
CA SER A 440 -4.51 7.49 -21.07
C SER A 440 -3.22 8.13 -20.59
N CYS A 441 -2.31 7.34 -20.01
CA CYS A 441 -0.97 7.75 -19.60
C CYS A 441 0.06 6.81 -20.24
N PHE A 442 0.95 7.37 -21.05
CA PHE A 442 2.00 6.68 -21.81
C PHE A 442 3.36 7.00 -21.19
N PHE A 443 4.19 6.00 -20.90
CA PHE A 443 5.44 6.17 -20.17
C PHE A 443 6.64 5.81 -21.05
N PHE A 444 7.65 6.69 -21.07
CA PHE A 444 8.90 6.55 -21.79
C PHE A 444 10.08 6.88 -20.88
N GLY A 445 10.34 6.00 -19.89
CA GLY A 445 11.36 6.24 -18.87
C GLY A 445 11.02 7.43 -17.98
N PRO A 446 11.78 8.54 -18.06
CA PRO A 446 11.57 9.72 -17.22
C PRO A 446 10.47 10.66 -17.72
N GLU A 447 9.76 10.27 -18.78
CA GLU A 447 8.71 11.05 -19.42
C GLU A 447 7.37 10.33 -19.36
N MET A 448 6.30 11.07 -19.07
CA MET A 448 4.91 10.62 -19.17
C MET A 448 4.13 11.56 -20.07
N ILE A 449 3.39 11.01 -21.04
CA ILE A 449 2.42 11.73 -21.84
C ILE A 449 1.02 11.31 -21.43
N ALA A 450 0.21 12.28 -21.01
CA ALA A 450 -1.19 12.07 -20.68
C ALA A 450 -2.09 12.64 -21.79
N VAL A 451 -3.07 11.85 -22.19
CA VAL A 451 -4.07 12.24 -23.21
C VAL A 451 -5.46 12.03 -22.62
N GLY A 452 -6.31 13.04 -22.77
CA GLY A 452 -7.71 12.99 -22.38
C GLY A 452 -8.64 13.52 -23.46
N SER A 453 -9.80 12.87 -23.63
CA SER A 453 -10.82 13.30 -24.58
C SER A 453 -12.23 13.03 -24.07
N GLY A 454 -13.22 13.67 -24.73
CA GLY A 454 -14.63 13.48 -24.39
C GLY A 454 -14.97 13.92 -22.96
N ILE A 455 -14.25 14.92 -22.44
CA ILE A 455 -14.51 15.45 -21.10
C ILE A 455 -15.86 16.15 -21.10
N ARG A 456 -16.76 15.69 -20.23
CA ARG A 456 -18.11 16.24 -20.08
C ARG A 456 -18.54 16.26 -18.63
N SER A 457 -19.33 17.27 -18.29
CA SER A 457 -19.98 17.42 -16.99
C SER A 457 -21.23 18.29 -17.14
N ASP A 458 -22.20 18.13 -16.28
CA ASP A 458 -23.36 19.00 -16.17
C ASP A 458 -23.29 19.94 -14.94
N SER A 459 -22.15 19.95 -14.23
CA SER A 459 -21.91 20.79 -13.07
C SER A 459 -21.88 22.28 -13.43
N ASP A 460 -22.44 23.12 -12.56
CA ASP A 460 -22.36 24.59 -12.63
C ASP A 460 -21.00 25.15 -12.16
N ALA A 461 -20.11 24.28 -11.61
CA ALA A 461 -18.73 24.63 -11.27
C ALA A 461 -17.75 24.21 -12.38
N PRO A 462 -16.59 24.88 -12.49
CA PRO A 462 -15.57 24.54 -13.49
C PRO A 462 -15.07 23.09 -13.35
N VAL A 463 -14.70 22.48 -14.46
CA VAL A 463 -14.04 21.17 -14.53
C VAL A 463 -12.57 21.37 -14.87
N VAL A 464 -11.69 20.82 -14.05
CA VAL A 464 -10.25 21.02 -14.18
C VAL A 464 -9.53 19.67 -14.23
N THR A 465 -8.57 19.53 -15.15
CA THR A 465 -7.57 18.46 -15.11
C THR A 465 -6.28 18.99 -14.51
N THR A 466 -5.74 18.31 -13.50
CA THR A 466 -4.47 18.69 -12.91
C THR A 466 -3.33 17.87 -13.53
N ALA A 467 -2.39 18.53 -14.18
CA ALA A 467 -1.21 17.89 -14.74
C ALA A 467 -0.13 17.65 -13.68
N ALA A 468 0.04 18.60 -12.76
CA ALA A 468 1.01 18.50 -11.67
C ALA A 468 0.53 19.22 -10.41
N GLN A 469 0.85 18.68 -9.25
CA GLN A 469 0.81 19.35 -7.95
C GLN A 469 1.83 18.69 -7.04
N TYR A 470 2.89 19.40 -6.66
CA TYR A 470 3.94 18.89 -5.80
C TYR A 470 4.64 20.01 -5.04
N ARG A 471 5.39 19.66 -4.01
CA ARG A 471 6.24 20.61 -3.29
C ARG A 471 7.39 21.06 -4.18
N SER A 472 7.64 22.35 -4.22
CA SER A 472 8.80 22.92 -4.89
C SER A 472 9.28 24.14 -4.11
N ASP A 473 10.55 24.15 -3.75
CA ASP A 473 11.18 25.31 -3.11
C ASP A 473 11.73 26.33 -4.14
N GLU A 474 11.64 25.99 -5.45
CA GLU A 474 12.11 26.83 -6.54
C GLU A 474 10.99 27.64 -7.18
N THR A 475 11.37 28.73 -7.84
CA THR A 475 10.45 29.55 -8.62
C THR A 475 10.19 28.91 -9.97
N VAL A 476 8.96 29.10 -10.46
CA VAL A 476 8.57 28.67 -11.82
C VAL A 476 9.48 29.31 -12.88
N GLN A 477 10.02 28.52 -13.76
CA GLN A 477 10.79 28.97 -14.92
C GLN A 477 9.99 28.70 -16.20
N ASN A 478 9.82 29.70 -17.03
CA ASN A 478 9.31 29.50 -18.39
C ASN A 478 10.48 29.05 -19.26
N LEU A 479 10.43 27.83 -19.76
CA LEU A 479 11.37 27.31 -20.73
C LEU A 479 10.98 27.78 -22.15
N GLU A 480 11.92 27.76 -23.10
CA GLU A 480 11.73 28.28 -24.46
C GLU A 480 10.42 27.79 -25.12
N ASN A 481 9.75 28.70 -25.83
CA ASN A 481 8.48 28.54 -26.56
C ASN A 481 7.19 28.62 -25.75
N GLY A 482 7.20 29.12 -24.51
CA GLY A 482 5.97 29.44 -23.73
C GLY A 482 5.08 28.26 -23.32
N GLN A 483 5.50 27.03 -23.67
CA GLN A 483 4.69 25.82 -23.44
C GLN A 483 5.23 24.90 -22.37
N VAL A 484 6.44 25.09 -21.91
CA VAL A 484 7.06 24.27 -20.87
C VAL A 484 7.22 25.09 -19.62
N VAL A 485 6.66 24.63 -18.53
CA VAL A 485 6.78 25.24 -17.23
C VAL A 485 7.51 24.26 -16.35
N GLY A 486 8.64 24.69 -15.81
CA GLY A 486 9.46 23.90 -14.93
C GLY A 486 9.48 24.45 -13.51
N SER A 487 9.65 23.57 -12.56
CA SER A 487 9.97 23.91 -11.19
C SER A 487 10.81 22.79 -10.60
N GLY A 488 12.05 23.12 -10.26
CA GLY A 488 13.00 22.11 -9.77
C GLY A 488 13.30 21.04 -10.83
N ASP A 489 13.15 19.79 -10.43
CA ASP A 489 13.46 18.63 -11.25
C ASP A 489 12.36 18.25 -12.27
N PHE A 490 11.26 19.02 -12.35
CA PHE A 490 10.11 18.72 -13.21
C PHE A 490 9.80 19.81 -14.21
N ALA A 491 9.34 19.39 -15.39
CA ALA A 491 8.70 20.28 -16.36
C ALA A 491 7.37 19.70 -16.83
N VAL A 492 6.42 20.58 -17.09
CA VAL A 492 5.13 20.26 -17.70
C VAL A 492 5.00 20.99 -19.03
N ARG A 493 4.65 20.25 -20.08
CA ARG A 493 4.49 20.77 -21.43
C ARG A 493 3.09 20.45 -21.94
N LEU A 494 2.38 21.47 -22.46
CA LEU A 494 1.17 21.23 -23.21
C LEU A 494 1.51 20.75 -24.62
N LEU A 495 0.92 19.65 -25.07
CA LEU A 495 1.06 19.08 -26.40
C LEU A 495 -0.16 19.35 -27.29
N GLY A 496 -1.33 19.60 -26.69
CA GLY A 496 -2.57 19.84 -27.40
C GLY A 496 -3.81 19.74 -26.50
N GLY A 497 -4.97 19.93 -27.09
CA GLY A 497 -6.27 19.92 -26.43
C GLY A 497 -7.04 21.21 -26.70
N ASN A 498 -8.25 21.29 -26.14
CA ASN A 498 -9.15 22.44 -26.23
C ASN A 498 -9.54 22.98 -24.85
N CYS A 499 -8.61 22.92 -23.87
CA CYS A 499 -8.85 23.53 -22.56
C CYS A 499 -9.08 25.06 -22.72
N ALA A 500 -9.96 25.58 -21.88
CA ALA A 500 -10.32 27.00 -21.91
C ALA A 500 -9.18 27.89 -21.38
N GLU A 501 -8.47 27.40 -20.34
CA GLU A 501 -7.39 28.13 -19.70
C GLU A 501 -6.34 27.17 -19.12
N ILE A 502 -5.11 27.62 -19.06
CA ILE A 502 -3.99 26.97 -18.36
C ILE A 502 -3.63 27.84 -17.16
N ALA A 503 -3.71 27.29 -15.98
CA ALA A 503 -3.29 28.01 -14.77
C ALA A 503 -2.07 27.36 -14.16
N VAL A 504 -1.08 28.18 -13.84
CA VAL A 504 0.16 27.80 -13.16
C VAL A 504 0.26 28.60 -11.87
N ASP A 505 0.39 27.91 -10.75
CA ASP A 505 0.58 28.51 -9.43
C ASP A 505 1.83 27.89 -8.77
N SER A 506 2.67 28.75 -8.22
CA SER A 506 3.79 28.37 -7.36
C SER A 506 3.80 29.28 -6.16
N SER A 507 2.89 29.02 -5.24
CA SER A 507 2.71 29.86 -4.07
C SER A 507 2.89 29.09 -2.77
N GLU A 508 3.22 29.83 -1.71
CA GLU A 508 3.26 29.30 -0.37
C GLU A 508 1.85 29.01 0.13
N LYS A 509 1.59 27.79 0.52
CA LYS A 509 0.32 27.31 1.09
C LYS A 509 0.48 27.04 2.57
N GLN A 510 -0.56 27.31 3.33
CA GLN A 510 -0.66 26.98 4.75
C GLN A 510 -1.88 26.09 4.97
N GLY A 511 -1.73 25.09 5.83
CA GLY A 511 -2.79 24.15 6.14
C GLY A 511 -2.52 23.38 7.43
N ASP A 512 -3.30 22.34 7.65
CA ASP A 512 -3.23 21.53 8.85
C ASP A 512 -3.53 20.06 8.53
N TRP A 513 -2.77 19.15 9.10
CA TRP A 513 -2.98 17.71 8.93
C TRP A 513 -4.31 17.21 9.53
N LYS A 514 -4.91 17.97 10.47
CA LYS A 514 -6.22 17.64 11.03
C LYS A 514 -7.32 17.54 9.96
N ARG A 515 -7.20 18.28 8.84
CA ARG A 515 -8.14 18.16 7.71
C ARG A 515 -8.07 16.79 7.01
N VAL A 516 -6.95 16.08 7.11
CA VAL A 516 -6.72 14.78 6.47
C VAL A 516 -6.97 13.64 7.45
N THR A 517 -6.61 13.83 8.73
CA THR A 517 -6.75 12.81 9.77
C THR A 517 -6.92 13.41 11.15
N ASP A 518 -7.85 12.88 11.93
CA ASP A 518 -8.03 13.25 13.34
C ASP A 518 -6.94 12.66 14.26
N ALA A 519 -6.11 11.76 13.75
CA ALA A 519 -5.04 11.13 14.52
C ALA A 519 -3.93 12.11 14.92
N LEU A 520 -3.85 13.26 14.26
CA LEU A 520 -2.87 14.30 14.54
C LEU A 520 -3.56 15.50 15.18
N PRO A 521 -3.19 15.86 16.41
CA PRO A 521 -3.62 17.14 16.99
C PRO A 521 -3.06 18.26 16.14
N GLY A 522 -3.91 19.18 15.66
CA GLY A 522 -3.64 20.35 14.81
C GLY A 522 -2.15 20.63 14.58
N LYS A 523 -1.55 20.00 13.57
CA LYS A 523 -0.16 20.21 13.20
C LYS A 523 -0.13 21.09 11.96
N PRO A 524 0.15 22.39 12.10
CA PRO A 524 0.21 23.30 10.96
C PRO A 524 1.34 22.88 10.02
N VAL A 525 1.07 23.03 8.74
CA VAL A 525 2.02 22.76 7.65
C VAL A 525 2.10 23.99 6.77
N LYS A 526 3.30 24.33 6.33
CA LYS A 526 3.59 25.40 5.42
C LYS A 526 4.56 24.88 4.35
N ALA A 527 4.18 24.99 3.09
CA ALA A 527 5.03 24.59 1.97
C ALA A 527 4.70 25.41 0.73
N ARG A 528 5.71 25.62 -0.13
CA ARG A 528 5.47 26.12 -1.49
C ARG A 528 4.99 24.96 -2.33
N ILE A 529 3.84 25.15 -3.01
CA ILE A 529 3.23 24.13 -3.85
C ILE A 529 3.19 24.65 -5.29
N PHE A 530 3.83 23.91 -6.18
CA PHE A 530 3.68 24.07 -7.62
C PHE A 530 2.42 23.34 -8.08
N THR A 531 1.58 24.01 -8.85
CA THR A 531 0.36 23.42 -9.40
C THR A 531 0.21 23.84 -10.86
N TYR A 532 -0.04 22.87 -11.76
CA TYR A 532 -0.35 23.09 -13.17
C TYR A 532 -1.70 22.47 -13.51
N THR A 533 -2.63 23.28 -13.95
CA THR A 533 -4.01 22.87 -14.22
C THR A 533 -4.49 23.30 -15.60
N LEU A 534 -5.35 22.46 -16.19
CA LEU A 534 -6.03 22.68 -17.47
C LEU A 534 -7.52 22.83 -17.18
N ASP A 535 -8.05 24.04 -17.34
CA ASP A 535 -9.46 24.33 -17.10
C ASP A 535 -10.27 24.04 -18.37
N HIS A 536 -11.33 23.26 -18.26
CA HIS A 536 -12.27 22.91 -19.32
C HIS A 536 -13.54 23.76 -19.31
N GLY A 537 -13.62 24.73 -18.39
CA GLY A 537 -14.78 25.58 -18.19
C GLY A 537 -15.93 24.90 -17.43
N VAL A 538 -17.05 25.59 -17.44
CA VAL A 538 -18.31 25.14 -16.82
C VAL A 538 -19.10 24.33 -17.84
N LYS A 539 -19.64 23.18 -17.42
CA LYS A 539 -20.45 22.28 -18.27
C LYS A 539 -19.77 21.91 -19.58
N PRO A 540 -18.50 21.47 -19.56
CA PRO A 540 -17.83 21.04 -20.79
C PRO A 540 -18.61 19.89 -21.43
N LYS A 541 -18.69 19.89 -22.79
CA LYS A 541 -19.40 18.84 -23.55
C LYS A 541 -18.45 17.90 -24.26
N ASP A 542 -17.26 18.39 -24.62
CA ASP A 542 -16.25 17.65 -25.39
C ASP A 542 -14.85 18.22 -25.13
N GLY A 543 -14.47 18.37 -23.87
CA GLY A 543 -13.15 18.82 -23.48
C GLY A 543 -12.07 17.80 -23.83
N SER A 544 -10.84 18.28 -24.05
CA SER A 544 -9.69 17.41 -24.33
C SER A 544 -8.39 18.06 -23.84
N TYR A 545 -7.39 17.21 -23.62
CA TYR A 545 -6.02 17.63 -23.32
C TYR A 545 -5.00 16.63 -23.85
N ALA A 546 -3.80 17.11 -24.08
CA ALA A 546 -2.60 16.30 -24.15
C ALA A 546 -1.47 17.10 -23.49
N TYR A 547 -0.84 16.53 -22.48
CA TYR A 547 0.29 17.13 -21.78
C TYR A 547 1.39 16.10 -21.51
N GLN A 548 2.59 16.61 -21.33
CA GLN A 548 3.78 15.85 -20.98
C GLN A 548 4.29 16.32 -19.64
N VAL A 549 4.68 15.38 -18.78
CA VAL A 549 5.47 15.64 -17.57
C VAL A 549 6.80 14.94 -17.72
N MET A 550 7.89 15.63 -17.41
CA MET A 550 9.24 15.10 -17.56
C MET A 550 10.12 15.48 -16.39
N PHE A 551 11.09 14.61 -16.06
CA PHE A 551 12.15 14.91 -15.10
C PHE A 551 13.32 15.61 -15.81
N LEU A 552 13.89 16.65 -15.16
CA LEU A 552 15.02 17.44 -15.66
C LEU A 552 16.30 17.14 -14.83
N PRO A 553 17.52 17.42 -15.33
CA PRO A 553 17.87 17.77 -16.71
C PRO A 553 18.02 16.53 -17.60
N GLN A 554 17.44 16.56 -18.78
CA GLN A 554 17.65 15.50 -19.76
C GLN A 554 18.32 16.08 -21.02
N ASN A 555 19.49 15.52 -21.34
CA ASN A 555 20.21 15.86 -22.57
C ASN A 555 19.55 15.27 -23.82
N ASP A 556 18.68 14.28 -23.64
CA ASP A 556 17.88 13.66 -24.72
C ASP A 556 16.41 13.57 -24.25
N ILE A 557 15.65 14.62 -24.51
CA ILE A 557 14.19 14.55 -24.39
C ILE A 557 13.73 13.63 -25.53
N CYS A 558 13.55 12.35 -25.22
CA CYS A 558 12.88 11.43 -26.13
C CYS A 558 11.40 11.82 -26.14
N SER A 559 11.10 12.86 -26.94
CA SER A 559 9.76 13.40 -27.03
C SER A 559 8.85 12.38 -27.69
N GLY A 560 8.04 11.68 -26.90
CA GLY A 560 6.91 10.97 -27.44
C GLY A 560 6.06 11.90 -28.28
N LYS A 561 5.62 11.44 -29.43
CA LYS A 561 4.80 12.21 -30.37
C LYS A 561 3.39 11.68 -30.41
N LEU A 562 2.42 12.57 -30.31
CA LEU A 562 1.03 12.23 -30.59
C LEU A 562 0.91 11.76 -32.05
N LEU A 563 0.20 10.65 -32.24
CA LEU A 563 -0.05 10.12 -33.59
C LEU A 563 -1.43 10.56 -34.11
N SER A 564 -1.53 10.65 -35.41
CA SER A 564 -2.80 10.85 -36.10
C SER A 564 -3.68 9.59 -35.95
N THR A 565 -4.90 9.78 -35.53
CA THR A 565 -5.89 8.72 -35.33
C THR A 565 -7.16 9.03 -36.08
N GLY A 566 -7.90 7.98 -36.48
CA GLY A 566 -9.17 8.13 -37.19
C GLY A 566 -10.31 8.65 -36.31
N SER A 567 -10.10 8.74 -35.00
CA SER A 567 -11.10 9.17 -34.01
C SER A 567 -10.42 9.84 -32.83
N LYS A 568 -11.06 10.84 -32.24
CA LYS A 568 -10.65 11.47 -30.97
C LYS A 568 -10.74 10.53 -29.76
N HIS A 569 -11.38 9.39 -29.90
CA HIS A 569 -11.49 8.34 -28.89
C HIS A 569 -10.45 7.23 -29.06
N ILE A 570 -9.42 7.49 -29.86
CA ILE A 570 -8.23 6.66 -29.96
C ILE A 570 -7.05 7.54 -29.56
N HIS A 571 -6.39 7.19 -28.46
CA HIS A 571 -5.21 7.89 -27.99
C HIS A 571 -3.97 7.09 -28.40
N ALA A 572 -3.06 7.70 -29.16
CA ALA A 572 -1.87 7.02 -29.63
C ALA A 572 -0.64 7.91 -29.57
N VAL A 573 0.47 7.33 -29.11
CA VAL A 573 1.75 8.00 -28.94
C VAL A 573 2.86 7.10 -29.46
N ALA A 574 3.81 7.69 -30.19
CA ALA A 574 5.05 7.03 -30.59
C ALA A 574 6.23 7.62 -29.82
N GLY A 575 7.00 6.76 -29.17
CA GLY A 575 8.33 7.06 -28.65
C GLY A 575 9.43 6.60 -29.63
N LYS A 576 10.67 6.57 -29.15
CA LYS A 576 11.83 6.18 -29.94
C LYS A 576 11.74 4.74 -30.47
N ASP A 577 11.26 3.81 -29.61
CA ASP A 577 11.29 2.37 -29.86
C ASP A 577 9.94 1.66 -29.61
N ALA A 578 8.89 2.44 -29.36
CA ALA A 578 7.56 1.90 -29.10
C ALA A 578 6.45 2.79 -29.71
N VAL A 579 5.38 2.14 -30.16
CA VAL A 579 4.10 2.78 -30.47
C VAL A 579 3.07 2.23 -29.49
N MET A 580 2.35 3.10 -28.82
CA MET A 580 1.33 2.76 -27.82
C MET A 580 -0.02 3.36 -28.23
N ALA A 581 -1.08 2.56 -28.20
CA ALA A 581 -2.41 2.99 -28.61
C ALA A 581 -3.50 2.43 -27.69
N ALA A 582 -4.33 3.33 -27.17
CA ALA A 582 -5.56 3.01 -26.45
C ALA A 582 -6.74 3.18 -27.42
N PHE A 583 -7.32 2.08 -27.84
CA PHE A 583 -8.52 2.05 -28.68
C PHE A 583 -9.75 1.95 -27.77
N TYR A 584 -10.39 3.06 -27.46
CA TYR A 584 -11.66 3.08 -26.73
C TYR A 584 -12.84 2.65 -27.61
N GLU A 585 -12.62 2.63 -28.91
CA GLU A 585 -13.52 2.15 -29.96
C GLU A 585 -12.71 1.54 -31.11
N PRO A 586 -13.29 0.71 -31.98
CA PRO A 586 -12.62 0.22 -33.19
C PRO A 586 -12.11 1.38 -34.05
N GLY A 587 -10.93 1.23 -34.67
CA GLY A 587 -10.41 2.24 -35.55
C GLY A 587 -8.94 2.07 -35.93
N VAL A 588 -8.34 3.13 -36.46
CA VAL A 588 -7.04 3.12 -37.15
C VAL A 588 -6.11 4.18 -36.56
N VAL A 589 -4.85 3.81 -36.39
CA VAL A 589 -3.72 4.69 -36.07
C VAL A 589 -2.74 4.69 -37.23
N THR A 590 -2.32 5.88 -37.66
CA THR A 590 -1.24 6.02 -38.65
C THR A 590 0.11 5.92 -37.96
N LEU A 591 0.98 5.02 -38.42
CA LEU A 591 2.29 4.78 -37.83
C LEU A 591 3.33 5.81 -38.33
N PRO A 592 4.38 6.13 -37.53
CA PRO A 592 5.39 7.14 -37.92
C PRO A 592 6.15 6.83 -39.20
N GLU A 593 6.43 5.55 -39.45
CA GLU A 593 7.19 5.09 -40.61
C GLU A 593 6.29 4.77 -41.83
N GLY A 594 5.03 5.16 -41.76
CA GLY A 594 4.01 4.77 -42.72
C GLY A 594 3.34 3.44 -42.34
N GLY A 595 2.21 3.15 -42.97
CA GLY A 595 1.36 2.03 -42.64
C GLY A 595 0.37 2.35 -41.51
N THR A 596 -0.34 1.34 -41.06
CA THR A 596 -1.45 1.50 -40.10
C THR A 596 -1.48 0.40 -39.06
N LEU A 597 -1.95 0.76 -37.87
CA LEU A 597 -2.42 -0.18 -36.87
C LEU A 597 -3.94 -0.03 -36.75
N GLU A 598 -4.69 -1.08 -37.04
CA GLU A 598 -6.15 -1.10 -36.96
C GLU A 598 -6.61 -2.13 -35.93
N ALA A 599 -7.47 -1.74 -35.00
CA ALA A 599 -8.12 -2.64 -34.05
C ALA A 599 -9.62 -2.74 -34.34
N LYS A 600 -10.17 -3.97 -34.33
CA LYS A 600 -11.59 -4.24 -34.58
C LYS A 600 -12.44 -4.21 -33.31
N GLN A 601 -11.81 -4.23 -32.14
CA GLN A 601 -12.44 -4.11 -30.81
C GLN A 601 -11.70 -3.09 -29.98
N PRO A 602 -12.34 -2.47 -28.97
CA PRO A 602 -11.66 -1.67 -27.99
C PRO A 602 -10.57 -2.48 -27.25
N ALA A 603 -9.34 -2.00 -27.24
CA ALA A 603 -8.20 -2.69 -26.61
C ALA A 603 -7.04 -1.72 -26.36
N LEU A 604 -6.09 -2.13 -25.54
CA LEU A 604 -4.78 -1.51 -25.41
C LEU A 604 -3.76 -2.28 -26.24
N VAL A 605 -2.98 -1.57 -27.06
CA VAL A 605 -2.00 -2.18 -27.96
C VAL A 605 -0.67 -1.43 -27.90
N MET A 606 0.43 -2.15 -27.74
CA MET A 606 1.79 -1.61 -27.85
C MET A 606 2.59 -2.41 -28.88
N LEU A 607 3.25 -1.70 -29.77
CA LEU A 607 4.22 -2.27 -30.73
C LEU A 607 5.62 -1.94 -30.23
N ARG A 608 6.42 -2.97 -29.93
CA ARG A 608 7.81 -2.82 -29.50
C ARG A 608 8.60 -4.12 -29.77
N ASN A 609 9.87 -4.00 -30.12
CA ASN A 609 10.77 -5.15 -30.28
C ASN A 609 10.20 -6.24 -31.22
N ARG A 610 9.57 -5.86 -32.33
CA ARG A 610 8.88 -6.77 -33.27
C ARG A 610 7.81 -7.66 -32.62
N ARG A 611 7.15 -7.14 -31.58
CA ARG A 611 6.02 -7.81 -30.93
C ARG A 611 4.85 -6.85 -30.78
N ILE A 612 3.67 -7.41 -30.87
CA ILE A 612 2.43 -6.75 -30.50
C ILE A 612 2.12 -7.20 -29.07
N TYR A 613 2.05 -6.26 -28.16
CA TYR A 613 1.55 -6.48 -26.80
C TYR A 613 0.13 -5.93 -26.73
N ALA A 614 -0.79 -6.69 -26.16
CA ALA A 614 -2.18 -6.28 -26.05
C ALA A 614 -2.79 -6.70 -24.71
N ALA A 615 -3.76 -5.90 -24.24
CA ALA A 615 -4.59 -6.24 -23.11
C ALA A 615 -6.04 -5.82 -23.36
N ASP A 616 -6.98 -6.55 -22.74
CA ASP A 616 -8.39 -6.19 -22.67
C ASP A 616 -8.68 -5.46 -21.35
N PRO A 617 -8.86 -4.13 -21.35
CA PRO A 617 -9.23 -3.39 -20.15
C PRO A 617 -10.57 -3.79 -19.54
N GLY A 618 -11.49 -4.27 -20.38
CA GLY A 618 -12.81 -4.74 -19.96
C GLY A 618 -12.80 -6.10 -19.29
N GLN A 619 -11.72 -6.89 -19.50
CA GLN A 619 -11.56 -8.26 -19.00
C GLN A 619 -12.70 -9.21 -19.46
N LYS A 620 -13.23 -9.00 -20.66
CA LYS A 620 -14.39 -9.71 -21.22
C LYS A 620 -14.17 -10.28 -22.61
N LEU A 621 -13.18 -9.75 -23.34
CA LEU A 621 -12.87 -10.18 -24.69
C LEU A 621 -12.13 -11.52 -24.66
N LYS A 622 -12.58 -12.47 -25.49
CA LYS A 622 -11.85 -13.72 -25.71
C LYS A 622 -10.65 -13.53 -26.63
N PHE A 623 -10.77 -12.61 -27.58
CA PHE A 623 -9.69 -12.30 -28.54
C PHE A 623 -9.84 -10.88 -29.09
N LEU A 624 -8.73 -10.34 -29.58
CA LEU A 624 -8.63 -9.12 -30.35
C LEU A 624 -8.30 -9.47 -31.80
N GLU A 625 -9.04 -8.89 -32.74
CA GLU A 625 -8.67 -8.87 -34.16
C GLU A 625 -8.05 -7.51 -34.48
N LEU A 626 -6.84 -7.53 -35.00
CA LEU A 626 -6.15 -6.34 -35.44
C LEU A 626 -5.42 -6.55 -36.75
N SER A 627 -5.13 -5.43 -37.45
CA SER A 627 -4.33 -5.44 -38.67
C SER A 627 -3.14 -4.49 -38.47
N LEU A 628 -1.94 -4.96 -38.80
CA LEU A 628 -0.73 -4.15 -38.83
C LEU A 628 -0.26 -4.03 -40.29
N SER A 629 -0.38 -2.84 -40.89
CA SER A 629 -0.06 -2.54 -42.28
C SER A 629 -0.67 -3.56 -43.28
N GLY A 630 -1.92 -3.91 -43.08
CA GLY A 630 -2.67 -4.86 -43.89
C GLY A 630 -2.50 -6.33 -43.53
N LYS A 631 -1.54 -6.69 -42.67
CA LYS A 631 -1.37 -8.06 -42.19
C LYS A 631 -2.27 -8.31 -40.97
N PRO A 632 -3.17 -9.32 -41.01
CA PRO A 632 -4.09 -9.58 -39.93
C PRO A 632 -3.44 -10.38 -38.80
N TYR A 633 -3.89 -10.12 -37.56
CA TYR A 633 -3.50 -10.83 -36.34
C TYR A 633 -4.77 -11.11 -35.51
N ARG A 634 -4.77 -12.27 -34.83
CA ARG A 634 -5.77 -12.62 -33.82
C ARG A 634 -5.04 -12.96 -32.53
N ILE A 635 -5.30 -12.19 -31.48
CA ILE A 635 -4.65 -12.31 -30.18
C ILE A 635 -5.69 -12.80 -29.17
N THR A 636 -5.47 -13.97 -28.59
CA THR A 636 -6.35 -14.56 -27.57
C THR A 636 -5.99 -13.99 -26.21
N PHE A 637 -6.95 -13.53 -25.44
CA PHE A 637 -6.77 -13.04 -24.07
C PHE A 637 -6.97 -14.16 -23.03
N PRO A 638 -6.28 -14.08 -21.88
CA PRO A 638 -6.50 -15.01 -20.79
C PRO A 638 -7.83 -14.73 -20.07
N GLU A 639 -8.39 -15.78 -19.50
CA GLU A 639 -9.59 -15.74 -18.69
C GLU A 639 -9.26 -16.04 -17.20
N GLY A 640 -10.23 -15.80 -16.31
CA GLY A 640 -10.10 -16.12 -14.88
C GLY A 640 -9.09 -15.23 -14.15
N PRO A 641 -8.21 -15.81 -13.32
CA PRO A 641 -7.26 -15.03 -12.51
C PRO A 641 -6.26 -14.16 -13.29
N ALA A 642 -6.01 -14.49 -14.55
CA ALA A 642 -5.12 -13.76 -15.45
C ALA A 642 -5.87 -12.77 -16.39
N ALA A 643 -7.18 -12.59 -16.22
CA ALA A 643 -7.94 -11.64 -17.01
C ALA A 643 -7.38 -10.21 -16.83
N GLY A 644 -7.16 -9.51 -17.95
CA GLY A 644 -6.54 -8.18 -17.95
C GLY A 644 -5.00 -8.18 -18.04
N ASP A 645 -4.35 -9.34 -17.98
CA ASP A 645 -2.92 -9.46 -18.20
C ASP A 645 -2.56 -9.13 -19.65
N THR A 646 -1.35 -8.59 -19.84
CA THR A 646 -0.77 -8.35 -21.17
C THR A 646 -0.41 -9.66 -21.84
N VAL A 647 -0.85 -9.85 -23.07
CA VAL A 647 -0.42 -10.93 -23.96
C VAL A 647 0.42 -10.39 -25.10
N SER A 648 1.30 -11.21 -25.71
CA SER A 648 2.13 -10.75 -26.82
C SER A 648 2.29 -11.78 -27.92
N VAL A 649 2.34 -11.30 -29.16
CA VAL A 649 2.61 -12.08 -30.38
C VAL A 649 3.70 -11.41 -31.22
N PRO A 650 4.56 -12.14 -31.93
CA PRO A 650 5.53 -11.56 -32.87
C PRO A 650 4.85 -11.05 -34.16
N PHE A 651 5.44 -10.03 -34.81
CA PHE A 651 5.01 -9.54 -36.14
C PHE A 651 6.13 -9.41 -37.15
#